data_037325c9109837de462566ca86f932b3
#
_entry.id   037325c9109837de462566ca86f932b3
#
_cell.length_a   1.000
_cell.length_b   1.000
_cell.length_c   1.000
_cell.angle_alpha   90.00
_cell.angle_beta   90.00
_cell.angle_gamma   90.00
#
_symmetry.space_group_name_H-M   'P 1'
#
loop_
_entity.id
_entity.type
_entity.pdbx_description
1 polymer ?
#
loop_
_entity_poly.entity_id
_entity_poly.type
_entity_poly.pdbx_seq_one_letter_code
_entity_poly.pdbx_strand_id
1 'polypeptide(L)'
;MPLEAPNLDDRRYEDIVAEIVRLKPRFLPEWTDTNDSDPGMALAKLFAWMTDMTLYRLNRVPDRVYVKMLQMLGIERIQASPAGTVVQFTAARVDVSEIVIAAGTQIAAGGDADGPVVFETTEALPVLGTRLSAVQLWDGFSFSQATVAAEADGQSFTPFGPRTRAGAALMLGFAGSAGMTNGPIHLYLRTSRLEEAPLRESRTDPAKIYDLPPPAELVWEYFDAAHWQPMTVLRDETTAFTQDGYIVLRGPGVSAKKARRGDVGDPLYWIRCRVVDASWEKAPRLDAILSNCVQARQHISLRAENVGRSLGVPNQTFTLARTPVLPRDEPELHVTATGDVVTIPSVRLEVDEGEGFQPWQEVEDFHASGPEDRHFTLNHATGRITFGSGEKGLIPAVYAPATGVGNIQAADYKSGGGRRGNLPGGTITTIQSHLPGVQAVTNPFPATGGANEESVNAAKARAASEIAANGRAVTAIDFETLALQAGVRRAHAMALAHPRYPGIEIPGSVTVIVVPDGDAPNPIPSAHTLAKVATHLDKVRLVSTELHVVAPTYNEVSIEADIVVGRTANPEMVREDLEARLNAFLHPLTGGQNGLGWPFGGDIYYSDIYRLVIETRDILRLADGQLAIRVNGELAPFCRDIPICPGELVFARDHTLTLFPEGRG
;
A
#
# COMPACT_ATOMS: atom_id res chain seq x y z
N MET A 1 -17.44 14.44 11.97
CA MET A 1 -18.56 13.64 12.52
C MET A 1 -19.05 12.73 11.42
N PRO A 2 -19.22 11.43 11.65
CA PRO A 2 -19.78 10.55 10.62
C PRO A 2 -21.19 11.02 10.25
N LEU A 3 -21.59 10.83 9.01
CA LEU A 3 -22.96 11.09 8.56
C LEU A 3 -23.88 10.10 9.27
N GLU A 4 -24.56 10.53 10.31
CA GLU A 4 -25.56 9.73 11.02
C GLU A 4 -26.83 9.64 10.19
N ALA A 5 -27.49 8.47 10.25
CA ALA A 5 -28.79 8.33 9.60
C ALA A 5 -29.79 9.31 10.24
N PRO A 6 -30.54 10.08 9.45
CA PRO A 6 -31.57 10.93 10.01
C PRO A 6 -32.64 10.05 10.66
N ASN A 7 -33.00 10.38 11.89
CA ASN A 7 -34.16 9.78 12.53
C ASN A 7 -35.42 10.39 11.90
N LEU A 8 -36.12 9.64 11.05
CA LEU A 8 -37.28 10.13 10.32
C LEU A 8 -38.55 10.17 11.19
N ASP A 9 -38.58 9.30 12.22
CA ASP A 9 -39.67 9.26 13.20
C ASP A 9 -39.08 8.75 14.52
N ASP A 10 -39.16 9.58 15.57
CA ASP A 10 -38.58 9.32 16.88
C ASP A 10 -39.52 8.62 17.85
N ARG A 11 -40.77 8.40 17.46
CA ARG A 11 -41.78 7.70 18.28
C ARG A 11 -41.35 6.25 18.53
N ARG A 12 -41.50 5.83 19.77
CA ARG A 12 -41.28 4.47 20.24
C ARG A 12 -42.59 3.82 20.65
N TYR A 13 -42.53 2.54 20.92
CA TYR A 13 -43.67 1.74 21.37
C TYR A 13 -44.51 2.46 22.44
N GLU A 14 -43.89 3.02 23.47
CA GLU A 14 -44.57 3.72 24.58
C GLU A 14 -45.29 4.98 24.11
N ASP A 15 -44.70 5.76 23.21
CA ASP A 15 -45.27 6.98 22.64
C ASP A 15 -46.51 6.65 21.80
N ILE A 16 -46.44 5.58 21.03
CA ILE A 16 -47.54 5.12 20.18
C ILE A 16 -48.71 4.63 21.05
N VAL A 17 -48.41 3.86 22.11
CA VAL A 17 -49.45 3.42 23.07
C VAL A 17 -50.06 4.65 23.77
N ALA A 18 -49.29 5.60 24.22
CA ALA A 18 -49.78 6.84 24.83
C ALA A 18 -50.66 7.64 23.86
N GLU A 19 -50.28 7.71 22.59
CA GLU A 19 -51.08 8.38 21.56
C GLU A 19 -52.42 7.66 21.33
N ILE A 20 -52.44 6.34 21.26
CA ILE A 20 -53.66 5.53 21.15
C ILE A 20 -54.59 5.80 22.35
N VAL A 21 -54.09 5.78 23.57
CA VAL A 21 -54.86 6.05 24.78
C VAL A 21 -55.44 7.46 24.76
N ARG A 22 -54.66 8.47 24.29
CA ARG A 22 -55.10 9.86 24.15
C ARG A 22 -56.22 10.03 23.11
N LEU A 23 -56.14 9.29 22.00
CA LEU A 23 -57.11 9.38 20.91
C LEU A 23 -58.38 8.55 21.16
N LYS A 24 -58.34 7.53 22.00
CA LYS A 24 -59.42 6.61 22.32
C LYS A 24 -60.76 7.31 22.70
N PRO A 25 -60.81 8.30 23.59
CA PRO A 25 -62.05 8.98 23.96
C PRO A 25 -62.74 9.70 22.79
N ARG A 26 -61.92 10.11 21.77
CA ARG A 26 -62.45 10.81 20.58
C ARG A 26 -63.12 9.87 19.58
N PHE A 27 -62.57 8.66 19.41
CA PHE A 27 -63.05 7.73 18.36
C PHE A 27 -63.90 6.60 18.91
N LEU A 28 -63.71 6.21 20.16
CA LEU A 28 -64.40 5.13 20.85
C LEU A 28 -64.77 5.52 22.27
N PRO A 29 -65.71 6.48 22.48
CA PRO A 29 -66.02 7.03 23.80
C PRO A 29 -66.62 5.98 24.76
N GLU A 30 -67.19 4.91 24.24
CA GLU A 30 -67.77 3.81 25.03
C GLU A 30 -66.68 2.86 25.60
N TRP A 31 -65.46 2.88 25.05
CA TRP A 31 -64.38 2.04 25.51
C TRP A 31 -63.56 2.75 26.58
N THR A 32 -63.90 2.54 27.83
CA THR A 32 -63.28 3.24 28.97
C THR A 32 -62.14 2.47 29.64
N ASP A 33 -62.10 1.14 29.48
CA ASP A 33 -61.07 0.31 30.10
C ASP A 33 -59.70 0.51 29.43
N THR A 34 -58.66 0.75 30.23
CA THR A 34 -57.27 0.94 29.85
C THR A 34 -56.32 -0.09 30.47
N ASN A 35 -56.88 -1.12 31.11
CA ASN A 35 -56.08 -2.17 31.75
C ASN A 35 -55.41 -3.05 30.71
N ASP A 36 -54.25 -3.60 31.04
CA ASP A 36 -53.51 -4.51 30.18
C ASP A 36 -54.20 -5.82 29.88
N SER A 37 -55.19 -6.20 30.72
CA SER A 37 -56.01 -7.38 30.57
C SER A 37 -57.21 -7.19 29.59
N ASP A 38 -57.49 -5.95 29.18
CA ASP A 38 -58.53 -5.66 28.20
C ASP A 38 -58.13 -6.12 26.79
N PRO A 39 -58.96 -6.92 26.11
CA PRO A 39 -58.65 -7.40 24.76
C PRO A 39 -58.39 -6.29 23.75
N GLY A 40 -59.09 -5.14 23.89
CA GLY A 40 -58.90 -3.98 23.04
C GLY A 40 -57.51 -3.35 23.25
N MET A 41 -57.09 -3.20 24.52
CA MET A 41 -55.74 -2.72 24.86
C MET A 41 -54.64 -3.68 24.42
N ALA A 42 -54.87 -5.00 24.49
CA ALA A 42 -53.92 -6.00 24.00
C ALA A 42 -53.73 -5.87 22.47
N LEU A 43 -54.79 -5.67 21.70
CA LEU A 43 -54.72 -5.41 20.26
C LEU A 43 -54.05 -4.07 19.96
N ALA A 44 -54.37 -2.99 20.69
CA ALA A 44 -53.76 -1.70 20.53
C ALA A 44 -52.22 -1.74 20.77
N LYS A 45 -51.80 -2.47 21.80
CA LYS A 45 -50.38 -2.72 22.10
C LYS A 45 -49.68 -3.56 21.03
N LEU A 46 -50.38 -4.56 20.47
CA LEU A 46 -49.84 -5.33 19.34
C LEU A 46 -49.63 -4.44 18.10
N PHE A 47 -50.58 -3.56 17.79
CA PHE A 47 -50.43 -2.58 16.71
C PHE A 47 -49.31 -1.59 17.00
N ALA A 48 -49.15 -1.10 18.22
CA ALA A 48 -48.08 -0.23 18.61
C ALA A 48 -46.73 -0.92 18.42
N TRP A 49 -46.59 -2.19 18.83
CA TRP A 49 -45.39 -2.98 18.60
C TRP A 49 -45.07 -3.19 17.12
N MET A 50 -46.09 -3.53 16.29
CA MET A 50 -45.91 -3.67 14.85
C MET A 50 -45.51 -2.35 14.18
N THR A 51 -46.05 -1.23 14.67
CA THR A 51 -45.71 0.13 14.19
C THR A 51 -44.28 0.48 14.57
N ASP A 52 -43.87 0.23 15.80
CA ASP A 52 -42.50 0.45 16.27
C ASP A 52 -41.50 -0.36 15.45
N MET A 53 -41.78 -1.64 15.16
CA MET A 53 -40.99 -2.47 14.25
C MET A 53 -40.93 -1.89 12.83
N THR A 54 -41.98 -1.27 12.36
CA THR A 54 -42.01 -0.63 11.03
C THR A 54 -41.22 0.67 11.03
N LEU A 55 -41.33 1.50 12.06
CA LEU A 55 -40.55 2.72 12.26
C LEU A 55 -39.04 2.40 12.41
N TYR A 56 -38.70 1.35 13.15
CA TYR A 56 -37.32 0.87 13.25
C TYR A 56 -36.74 0.53 11.86
N ARG A 57 -37.53 -0.14 11.00
CA ARG A 57 -37.08 -0.43 9.62
C ARG A 57 -37.02 0.82 8.75
N LEU A 58 -37.95 1.78 8.92
CA LEU A 58 -37.98 3.05 8.19
C LEU A 58 -36.76 3.92 8.53
N ASN A 59 -36.37 3.96 9.82
CA ASN A 59 -35.20 4.70 10.29
C ASN A 59 -33.88 4.05 9.90
N ARG A 60 -33.91 2.81 9.43
CA ARG A 60 -32.72 2.09 8.98
C ARG A 60 -32.53 2.27 7.49
N VAL A 61 -31.80 3.31 7.12
CA VAL A 61 -31.43 3.56 5.71
C VAL A 61 -30.50 2.44 5.23
N PRO A 62 -30.84 1.67 4.19
CA PRO A 62 -29.98 0.62 3.66
C PRO A 62 -28.66 1.20 3.13
N ASP A 63 -27.57 0.48 3.28
CA ASP A 63 -26.23 0.91 2.79
C ASP A 63 -26.23 1.27 1.29
N ARG A 64 -27.04 0.60 0.49
CA ARG A 64 -27.20 0.91 -0.95
C ARG A 64 -27.70 2.33 -1.21
N VAL A 65 -28.56 2.86 -0.34
CA VAL A 65 -29.07 4.24 -0.45
C VAL A 65 -27.97 5.23 -0.10
N TYR A 66 -27.18 4.94 0.95
CA TYR A 66 -26.02 5.76 1.29
C TYR A 66 -25.00 5.80 0.17
N VAL A 67 -24.62 4.65 -0.38
CA VAL A 67 -23.69 4.58 -1.52
C VAL A 67 -24.21 5.43 -2.68
N LYS A 68 -25.51 5.34 -2.97
CA LYS A 68 -26.10 6.13 -4.07
C LYS A 68 -26.12 7.63 -3.77
N MET A 69 -26.42 8.02 -2.53
CA MET A 69 -26.35 9.44 -2.11
C MET A 69 -24.93 9.98 -2.19
N LEU A 70 -23.92 9.21 -1.74
CA LEU A 70 -22.51 9.60 -1.84
C LEU A 70 -22.08 9.77 -3.31
N GLN A 71 -22.49 8.85 -4.19
CA GLN A 71 -22.22 8.96 -5.63
C GLN A 71 -22.86 10.22 -6.24
N MET A 72 -24.09 10.58 -5.83
CA MET A 72 -24.74 11.83 -6.28
C MET A 72 -24.00 13.10 -5.82
N LEU A 73 -23.21 13.00 -4.76
CA LEU A 73 -22.35 14.07 -4.26
C LEU A 73 -20.94 14.02 -4.87
N GLY A 74 -20.68 13.09 -5.82
CA GLY A 74 -19.37 12.88 -6.43
C GLY A 74 -18.38 12.14 -5.53
N ILE A 75 -18.85 11.50 -4.45
CA ILE A 75 -18.01 10.76 -3.50
C ILE A 75 -18.10 9.28 -3.81
N GLU A 76 -17.01 8.72 -4.33
CA GLU A 76 -16.88 7.30 -4.56
C GLU A 76 -16.15 6.61 -3.40
N ARG A 77 -16.41 5.31 -3.24
CA ARG A 77 -15.65 4.48 -2.30
C ARG A 77 -14.24 4.27 -2.83
N ILE A 78 -13.24 4.39 -1.94
CA ILE A 78 -11.86 4.10 -2.30
C ILE A 78 -11.77 2.64 -2.70
N GLN A 79 -11.23 2.41 -3.89
CA GLN A 79 -11.14 1.09 -4.49
C GLN A 79 -10.01 0.26 -3.85
N ALA A 80 -10.09 -1.07 -4.01
CA ALA A 80 -9.01 -1.95 -3.60
C ALA A 80 -7.72 -1.62 -4.35
N SER A 81 -6.59 -1.61 -3.64
CA SER A 81 -5.28 -1.42 -4.24
C SER A 81 -4.44 -2.70 -4.17
N PRO A 82 -3.60 -2.97 -5.18
CA PRO A 82 -2.71 -4.13 -5.20
C PRO A 82 -1.46 -3.90 -4.34
N ALA A 83 -1.02 -4.93 -3.64
CA ALA A 83 0.30 -4.93 -3.02
C ALA A 83 1.40 -5.00 -4.08
N GLY A 84 2.54 -4.39 -3.77
CA GLY A 84 3.74 -4.43 -4.61
C GLY A 84 4.98 -4.87 -3.82
N THR A 85 5.88 -5.56 -4.50
CA THR A 85 7.18 -5.95 -3.93
C THR A 85 8.22 -6.10 -5.03
N VAL A 86 9.48 -6.12 -4.62
CA VAL A 86 10.60 -6.53 -5.48
C VAL A 86 10.73 -8.04 -5.42
N VAL A 87 10.82 -8.71 -6.56
CA VAL A 87 11.09 -10.14 -6.64
C VAL A 87 12.42 -10.39 -7.32
N GLN A 88 13.14 -11.38 -6.82
CA GLN A 88 14.44 -11.81 -7.31
C GLN A 88 14.33 -13.20 -7.92
N PHE A 89 14.87 -13.35 -9.13
CA PHE A 89 14.92 -14.63 -9.82
C PHE A 89 16.33 -15.21 -9.80
N THR A 90 16.43 -16.52 -9.63
CA THR A 90 17.70 -17.27 -9.69
C THR A 90 17.72 -18.15 -10.95
N ALA A 91 18.76 -18.01 -11.77
CA ALA A 91 18.96 -18.86 -12.93
C ALA A 91 19.35 -20.29 -12.49
N ALA A 92 18.80 -21.30 -13.16
CA ALA A 92 19.14 -22.71 -12.94
C ALA A 92 20.51 -23.07 -13.53
N ARG A 93 20.99 -22.30 -14.49
CA ARG A 93 22.21 -22.58 -15.26
C ARG A 93 23.09 -21.35 -15.32
N VAL A 94 24.35 -21.55 -15.04
CA VAL A 94 25.41 -20.51 -15.11
C VAL A 94 26.16 -20.52 -16.44
N ASP A 95 25.77 -21.38 -17.36
CA ASP A 95 26.37 -21.55 -18.70
C ASP A 95 25.62 -20.78 -19.81
N VAL A 96 24.55 -20.08 -19.46
CA VAL A 96 23.83 -19.16 -20.34
C VAL A 96 24.10 -17.72 -19.89
N SER A 97 24.15 -16.78 -20.85
CA SER A 97 24.39 -15.37 -20.52
C SER A 97 23.20 -14.71 -19.86
N GLU A 98 21.99 -15.03 -20.34
CA GLU A 98 20.73 -14.51 -19.82
C GLU A 98 19.54 -15.40 -20.18
N ILE A 99 18.46 -15.26 -19.39
CA ILE A 99 17.15 -15.89 -19.63
C ILE A 99 16.11 -14.77 -19.50
N VAL A 100 15.31 -14.54 -20.55
CA VAL A 100 14.32 -13.45 -20.51
C VAL A 100 13.02 -13.94 -19.90
N ILE A 101 12.61 -13.30 -18.81
CA ILE A 101 11.28 -13.43 -18.20
C ILE A 101 10.38 -12.35 -18.79
N ALA A 102 9.23 -12.71 -19.30
CA ALA A 102 8.28 -11.75 -19.87
C ALA A 102 7.58 -10.93 -18.79
N ALA A 103 7.16 -9.72 -19.12
CA ALA A 103 6.22 -8.95 -18.32
C ALA A 103 4.90 -9.73 -18.17
N GLY A 104 4.25 -9.64 -17.01
CA GLY A 104 3.05 -10.41 -16.70
C GLY A 104 3.30 -11.86 -16.32
N THR A 105 4.55 -12.25 -16.04
CA THR A 105 4.87 -13.59 -15.54
C THR A 105 4.27 -13.77 -14.16
N GLN A 106 3.48 -14.86 -13.99
CA GLN A 106 2.77 -15.15 -12.75
C GLN A 106 3.63 -15.93 -11.77
N ILE A 107 3.70 -15.39 -10.57
CA ILE A 107 4.35 -15.98 -9.40
C ILE A 107 3.38 -15.93 -8.22
N ALA A 108 3.53 -16.80 -7.24
CA ALA A 108 2.59 -16.87 -6.14
C ALA A 108 3.26 -17.15 -4.80
N ALA A 109 2.61 -16.68 -3.75
CA ALA A 109 2.82 -17.17 -2.39
C ALA A 109 1.89 -18.36 -2.10
N GLY A 110 2.24 -19.17 -1.10
CA GLY A 110 1.39 -20.23 -0.58
C GLY A 110 0.01 -19.70 -0.23
N GLY A 111 -1.05 -20.47 -0.53
CA GLY A 111 -2.42 -20.08 -0.33
C GLY A 111 -2.98 -20.51 1.03
N ASP A 112 -4.01 -19.78 1.44
CA ASP A 112 -4.96 -20.15 2.48
C ASP A 112 -6.22 -20.82 1.87
N ALA A 113 -7.33 -20.84 2.62
CA ALA A 113 -8.61 -21.38 2.16
C ALA A 113 -9.15 -20.71 0.88
N ASP A 114 -8.73 -19.48 0.59
CA ASP A 114 -9.14 -18.70 -0.59
C ASP A 114 -8.20 -18.86 -1.80
N GLY A 115 -7.20 -19.72 -1.68
CA GLY A 115 -6.24 -20.04 -2.75
C GLY A 115 -4.95 -19.18 -2.73
N PRO A 116 -4.03 -19.44 -3.68
CA PRO A 116 -2.74 -18.75 -3.73
C PRO A 116 -2.89 -17.25 -4.02
N VAL A 117 -2.00 -16.46 -3.42
CA VAL A 117 -1.91 -15.02 -3.73
C VAL A 117 -0.96 -14.83 -4.91
N VAL A 118 -1.52 -14.41 -6.03
CA VAL A 118 -0.79 -14.28 -7.30
C VAL A 118 -0.26 -12.86 -7.47
N PHE A 119 0.99 -12.78 -7.94
CA PHE A 119 1.65 -11.56 -8.37
C PHE A 119 2.08 -11.69 -9.82
N GLU A 120 2.12 -10.60 -10.55
CA GLU A 120 2.66 -10.52 -11.91
C GLU A 120 3.84 -9.56 -11.98
N THR A 121 4.87 -9.91 -12.75
CA THR A 121 6.00 -9.01 -13.03
C THR A 121 5.53 -7.83 -13.87
N THR A 122 5.98 -6.61 -13.53
CA THR A 122 5.53 -5.37 -14.21
C THR A 122 6.24 -5.15 -15.54
N GLU A 123 7.47 -5.62 -15.69
CA GLU A 123 8.29 -5.47 -16.89
C GLU A 123 9.05 -6.76 -17.21
N ALA A 124 9.61 -6.83 -18.41
CA ALA A 124 10.44 -7.95 -18.81
C ALA A 124 11.80 -7.87 -18.09
N LEU A 125 12.27 -9.02 -17.58
CA LEU A 125 13.53 -9.14 -16.86
C LEU A 125 14.46 -10.12 -17.55
N PRO A 126 15.61 -9.68 -18.07
CA PRO A 126 16.70 -10.58 -18.43
C PRO A 126 17.42 -11.03 -17.15
N VAL A 127 17.20 -12.27 -16.77
CA VAL A 127 17.86 -12.91 -15.64
C VAL A 127 19.27 -13.33 -16.06
N LEU A 128 20.25 -12.81 -15.37
CA LEU A 128 21.66 -13.14 -15.63
C LEU A 128 21.96 -14.58 -15.19
N GLY A 129 22.65 -15.33 -16.03
CA GLY A 129 23.26 -16.60 -15.64
C GLY A 129 24.48 -16.41 -14.74
N THR A 130 25.08 -15.21 -14.70
CA THR A 130 26.13 -14.86 -13.75
C THR A 130 25.53 -14.41 -12.43
N ARG A 131 26.10 -14.89 -11.30
CA ARG A 131 25.63 -14.55 -9.95
C ARG A 131 26.52 -13.45 -9.35
N LEU A 132 25.92 -12.46 -8.73
CA LEU A 132 26.62 -11.52 -7.87
C LEU A 132 27.21 -12.30 -6.66
N SER A 133 28.52 -12.39 -6.58
CA SER A 133 29.23 -13.24 -5.61
C SER A 133 30.13 -12.45 -4.68
N ALA A 134 30.48 -11.23 -5.05
CA ALA A 134 31.32 -10.37 -4.23
C ALA A 134 30.91 -8.91 -4.36
N VAL A 135 30.81 -8.25 -3.23
CA VAL A 135 30.65 -6.79 -3.13
C VAL A 135 31.83 -6.26 -2.35
N GLN A 136 32.60 -5.38 -2.97
CA GLN A 136 33.74 -4.73 -2.35
C GLN A 136 33.63 -3.21 -2.43
N LEU A 137 34.21 -2.56 -1.47
CA LEU A 137 34.28 -1.11 -1.38
C LEU A 137 35.71 -0.68 -1.55
N TRP A 138 35.95 0.33 -2.34
CA TRP A 138 37.22 1.03 -2.48
C TRP A 138 37.04 2.46 -1.98
N ASP A 139 37.68 2.82 -0.89
CA ASP A 139 37.59 4.16 -0.27
C ASP A 139 38.62 5.18 -0.82
N GLY A 140 39.40 4.76 -1.80
CA GLY A 140 40.54 5.50 -2.36
C GLY A 140 41.88 5.05 -1.82
N PHE A 141 41.94 4.19 -0.79
CA PHE A 141 43.15 3.71 -0.14
C PHE A 141 43.18 2.20 0.10
N SER A 142 42.04 1.63 0.50
CA SER A 142 41.95 0.23 0.89
C SER A 142 40.66 -0.39 0.34
N PHE A 143 40.72 -1.72 0.17
CA PHE A 143 39.51 -2.51 -0.09
C PHE A 143 38.91 -2.95 1.24
N SER A 144 37.59 -3.06 1.24
CA SER A 144 36.83 -3.73 2.29
C SER A 144 35.71 -4.57 1.69
N GLN A 145 35.42 -5.70 2.31
CA GLN A 145 34.35 -6.60 1.83
C GLN A 145 33.01 -6.22 2.45
N ALA A 146 31.98 -6.17 1.62
CA ALA A 146 30.59 -5.92 2.00
C ALA A 146 29.62 -6.99 1.45
N THR A 147 30.13 -8.15 1.03
CA THR A 147 29.28 -9.18 0.36
C THR A 147 28.13 -9.63 1.24
N VAL A 148 28.37 -9.94 2.52
CA VAL A 148 27.33 -10.36 3.47
C VAL A 148 26.41 -9.20 3.83
N ALA A 149 26.98 -7.99 3.99
CA ALA A 149 26.21 -6.78 4.30
C ALA A 149 25.28 -6.36 3.13
N ALA A 150 25.64 -6.71 1.90
CA ALA A 150 24.85 -6.39 0.72
C ALA A 150 23.69 -7.36 0.42
N GLU A 151 23.57 -8.45 1.17
CA GLU A 151 22.42 -9.37 1.09
C GLU A 151 21.14 -8.73 1.68
N ALA A 152 19.97 -9.29 1.36
CA ALA A 152 18.69 -8.71 1.76
C ALA A 152 18.51 -8.56 3.29
N ASP A 153 19.10 -9.48 4.06
CA ASP A 153 19.08 -9.49 5.53
C ASP A 153 20.42 -8.98 6.13
N GLY A 154 21.24 -8.34 5.31
CA GLY A 154 22.55 -7.83 5.71
C GLY A 154 22.47 -6.57 6.58
N GLN A 155 23.63 -6.20 7.09
CA GLN A 155 23.79 -4.94 7.83
C GLN A 155 24.07 -3.79 6.88
N SER A 156 23.56 -2.60 7.21
CA SER A 156 23.80 -1.42 6.38
C SER A 156 25.28 -1.08 6.27
N PHE A 157 25.71 -0.66 5.09
CA PHE A 157 27.08 -0.27 4.80
C PHE A 157 27.16 0.99 3.94
N THR A 158 28.30 1.66 3.95
CA THR A 158 28.57 2.86 3.14
C THR A 158 29.28 2.45 1.85
N PRO A 159 28.62 2.54 0.67
CA PRO A 159 29.15 1.98 -0.60
C PRO A 159 30.45 2.63 -1.08
N PHE A 160 30.75 3.83 -0.61
CA PHE A 160 31.94 4.59 -0.97
C PHE A 160 32.86 4.91 0.22
N GLY A 161 32.67 4.15 1.33
CA GLY A 161 33.36 4.40 2.59
C GLY A 161 32.73 5.52 3.44
N PRO A 162 33.15 5.67 4.70
CA PRO A 162 32.55 6.61 5.66
C PRO A 162 32.80 8.09 5.31
N ARG A 163 33.82 8.37 4.51
CA ARG A 163 34.15 9.70 3.98
C ARG A 163 34.27 9.60 2.47
N THR A 164 33.16 9.79 1.80
CA THR A 164 33.09 9.70 0.34
C THR A 164 34.04 10.72 -0.31
N ARG A 165 34.85 10.24 -1.26
CA ARG A 165 35.81 11.05 -2.01
C ARG A 165 35.74 10.72 -3.49
N ALA A 166 36.12 11.66 -4.34
CA ALA A 166 36.34 11.37 -5.75
C ALA A 166 37.33 10.19 -5.92
N GLY A 167 36.96 9.25 -6.78
CA GLY A 167 37.71 8.01 -6.99
C GLY A 167 37.33 6.84 -6.10
N ALA A 168 36.55 7.04 -5.03
CA ALA A 168 35.98 5.94 -4.26
C ALA A 168 34.99 5.13 -5.15
N ALA A 169 34.89 3.83 -4.93
CA ALA A 169 34.09 2.97 -5.80
C ALA A 169 33.45 1.79 -5.07
N LEU A 170 32.19 1.52 -5.43
CA LEU A 170 31.51 0.27 -5.15
C LEU A 170 31.85 -0.74 -6.25
N MET A 171 32.30 -1.93 -5.90
CA MET A 171 32.74 -2.95 -6.85
C MET A 171 31.86 -4.20 -6.72
N LEU A 172 31.26 -4.63 -7.82
CA LEU A 172 30.39 -5.79 -7.93
C LEU A 172 31.06 -6.89 -8.74
N GLY A 173 31.31 -8.03 -8.10
CA GLY A 173 31.95 -9.19 -8.72
C GLY A 173 30.95 -10.29 -9.07
N PHE A 174 30.87 -10.63 -10.35
CA PHE A 174 29.95 -11.65 -10.85
C PHE A 174 30.66 -12.95 -11.21
N ALA A 175 30.18 -14.08 -10.65
CA ALA A 175 30.64 -15.41 -10.97
C ALA A 175 29.76 -16.05 -12.04
N GLY A 176 30.34 -16.79 -12.97
CA GLY A 176 29.64 -17.53 -14.02
C GLY A 176 30.58 -18.00 -15.11
N SER A 177 30.16 -18.93 -15.96
CA SER A 177 30.97 -19.50 -17.06
C SER A 177 30.64 -18.91 -18.44
N ALA A 178 29.40 -18.50 -18.67
CA ALA A 178 28.90 -18.05 -19.97
C ALA A 178 29.34 -16.64 -20.40
N GLY A 179 29.97 -15.90 -19.49
CA GLY A 179 30.27 -14.47 -19.72
C GLY A 179 29.15 -13.55 -19.28
N MET A 180 29.38 -12.25 -19.46
CA MET A 180 28.38 -11.22 -19.19
C MET A 180 27.43 -11.09 -20.39
N THR A 181 26.19 -10.69 -20.12
CA THR A 181 25.21 -10.38 -21.17
C THR A 181 25.56 -9.12 -21.95
N ASN A 182 25.05 -9.00 -23.20
CA ASN A 182 24.98 -7.73 -23.94
C ASN A 182 23.66 -6.97 -23.65
N GLY A 183 22.68 -7.67 -23.06
CA GLY A 183 21.39 -7.11 -22.66
C GLY A 183 21.47 -6.27 -21.41
N PRO A 184 20.32 -5.78 -20.92
CA PRO A 184 20.26 -4.98 -19.70
C PRO A 184 20.56 -5.81 -18.46
N ILE A 185 21.31 -5.22 -17.52
CA ILE A 185 21.61 -5.76 -16.19
C ILE A 185 20.76 -4.97 -15.20
N HIS A 186 19.83 -5.65 -14.53
CA HIS A 186 18.95 -5.07 -13.53
C HIS A 186 19.55 -5.27 -12.13
N LEU A 187 19.85 -4.16 -11.47
CA LEU A 187 20.28 -4.11 -10.07
C LEU A 187 19.19 -3.38 -9.28
N TYR A 188 18.86 -3.86 -8.10
CA TYR A 188 18.02 -3.17 -7.14
C TYR A 188 18.85 -2.77 -5.94
N LEU A 189 18.81 -1.50 -5.56
CA LEU A 189 19.49 -0.95 -4.41
C LEU A 189 18.46 -0.54 -3.38
N ARG A 190 18.68 -1.00 -2.14
CA ARG A 190 17.91 -0.57 -0.98
C ARG A 190 18.76 0.30 -0.10
N THR A 191 18.30 1.51 0.18
CA THR A 191 18.98 2.46 1.07
C THR A 191 18.68 2.16 2.52
N SER A 192 19.62 2.46 3.42
CA SER A 192 19.45 2.25 4.85
C SER A 192 18.39 3.17 5.43
N ARG A 193 17.57 2.63 6.33
CA ARG A 193 16.54 3.35 7.08
C ARG A 193 16.93 3.64 8.52
N LEU A 194 18.22 3.40 8.89
CA LEU A 194 18.68 3.60 10.26
C LEU A 194 18.64 5.07 10.66
N GLU A 195 18.09 5.32 11.81
CA GLU A 195 17.90 6.47 12.71
C GLU A 195 18.06 7.92 12.19
N GLU A 196 18.72 8.12 11.07
CA GLU A 196 18.91 9.42 10.43
C GLU A 196 18.75 9.36 8.91
N ALA A 197 17.91 8.45 8.42
CA ALA A 197 17.63 8.40 6.99
C ALA A 197 17.07 9.75 6.54
N PRO A 198 17.58 10.34 5.45
CA PRO A 198 16.90 11.50 4.88
C PRO A 198 15.46 11.13 4.60
N LEU A 199 14.56 11.96 5.07
CA LEU A 199 13.13 11.81 4.84
C LEU A 199 12.92 11.55 3.35
N ARG A 200 12.20 10.49 3.01
CA ARG A 200 11.89 10.15 1.62
C ARG A 200 10.82 11.12 1.13
N GLU A 201 11.28 12.21 0.54
CA GLU A 201 10.39 13.14 -0.13
C GLU A 201 10.04 12.57 -1.50
N SER A 202 8.74 12.39 -1.76
CA SER A 202 8.27 12.35 -3.13
C SER A 202 8.04 13.79 -3.56
N ARG A 203 8.85 14.27 -4.50
CA ARG A 203 8.65 15.61 -5.08
C ARG A 203 7.42 15.58 -5.97
N THR A 204 6.56 16.56 -5.79
CA THR A 204 5.21 16.64 -6.35
C THR A 204 5.12 17.00 -7.81
N ASP A 205 6.22 17.20 -8.50
CA ASP A 205 6.15 17.50 -9.93
C ASP A 205 7.30 16.83 -10.70
N PRO A 206 7.12 15.62 -11.21
CA PRO A 206 8.11 15.01 -12.11
C PRO A 206 8.30 15.80 -13.42
N ALA A 207 7.35 16.66 -13.80
CA ALA A 207 7.47 17.52 -14.99
C ALA A 207 8.04 18.91 -14.70
N LYS A 208 7.99 19.35 -13.43
CA LYS A 208 8.63 20.56 -12.91
C LYS A 208 9.83 20.24 -12.01
N ILE A 209 10.39 19.07 -12.13
CA ILE A 209 11.72 18.84 -11.61
C ILE A 209 12.57 19.92 -12.26
N TYR A 210 12.83 20.98 -11.50
CA TYR A 210 14.10 21.66 -11.70
C TYR A 210 15.09 20.50 -11.70
N ASP A 211 15.77 20.33 -12.80
CA ASP A 211 16.82 19.32 -12.99
C ASP A 211 17.92 19.65 -11.97
N LEU A 212 17.60 19.40 -10.68
CA LEU A 212 18.59 19.54 -9.63
C LEU A 212 19.60 18.45 -9.95
N PRO A 213 20.83 18.83 -10.22
CA PRO A 213 21.85 17.84 -10.50
C PRO A 213 21.83 16.83 -9.36
N PRO A 214 22.00 15.55 -9.66
CA PRO A 214 22.06 14.53 -8.62
C PRO A 214 23.14 14.95 -7.59
N PRO A 215 22.97 14.60 -6.30
CA PRO A 215 23.89 15.03 -5.23
C PRO A 215 25.32 14.49 -5.40
N ALA A 216 25.58 13.71 -6.43
CA ALA A 216 26.89 13.26 -6.84
C ALA A 216 26.91 12.84 -8.30
N GLU A 217 28.07 12.98 -8.93
CA GLU A 217 28.33 12.44 -10.25
C GLU A 217 28.95 11.05 -10.12
N LEU A 218 28.24 10.04 -10.62
CA LEU A 218 28.61 8.63 -10.57
C LEU A 218 28.84 8.09 -11.99
N VAL A 219 29.88 7.28 -12.15
CA VAL A 219 30.19 6.60 -13.41
C VAL A 219 30.24 5.10 -13.20
N TRP A 220 29.48 4.37 -14.04
CA TRP A 220 29.52 2.92 -14.07
C TRP A 220 30.53 2.43 -15.09
N GLU A 221 31.36 1.47 -14.69
CA GLU A 221 32.46 0.95 -15.50
C GLU A 221 32.57 -0.57 -15.35
N TYR A 222 32.94 -1.28 -16.41
CA TYR A 222 33.27 -2.70 -16.37
C TYR A 222 34.78 -2.92 -16.60
N PHE A 223 35.31 -4.05 -16.19
CA PHE A 223 36.72 -4.40 -16.34
C PHE A 223 36.95 -5.31 -17.56
N ASP A 224 37.86 -4.92 -18.49
CA ASP A 224 38.18 -5.66 -19.72
C ASP A 224 39.45 -6.55 -19.61
N ALA A 225 40.00 -6.73 -18.41
CA ALA A 225 41.23 -7.35 -17.99
C ALA A 225 42.45 -6.43 -18.02
N ALA A 226 42.40 -5.27 -18.66
CA ALA A 226 43.49 -4.27 -18.66
C ALA A 226 43.02 -2.97 -18.00
N HIS A 227 41.87 -2.46 -18.40
CA HIS A 227 41.37 -1.15 -18.01
C HIS A 227 39.90 -1.21 -17.61
N TRP A 228 39.45 -0.17 -16.92
CA TRP A 228 38.05 0.11 -16.67
C TRP A 228 37.46 0.84 -17.87
N GLN A 229 36.35 0.33 -18.41
CA GLN A 229 35.62 0.85 -19.56
C GLN A 229 34.26 1.37 -19.12
N PRO A 230 33.81 2.52 -19.63
CA PRO A 230 32.51 3.09 -19.24
C PRO A 230 31.35 2.20 -19.68
N MET A 231 30.28 2.17 -18.86
CA MET A 231 29.00 1.51 -19.15
C MET A 231 27.91 2.54 -19.35
N THR A 232 26.97 2.23 -20.23
CA THR A 232 25.79 3.05 -20.42
C THR A 232 24.75 2.73 -19.34
N VAL A 233 24.35 3.74 -18.59
CA VAL A 233 23.19 3.68 -17.68
C VAL A 233 21.93 3.87 -18.52
N LEU A 234 21.04 2.87 -18.52
CA LEU A 234 19.77 2.92 -19.24
C LEU A 234 18.67 3.54 -18.37
N ARG A 235 18.70 3.29 -17.06
CA ARG A 235 17.79 3.82 -16.05
C ARG A 235 18.49 3.88 -14.70
N ASP A 236 18.33 4.97 -13.99
CA ASP A 236 18.75 5.13 -12.59
C ASP A 236 17.62 5.81 -11.80
N GLU A 237 16.97 5.06 -10.93
CA GLU A 237 15.91 5.53 -10.05
C GLU A 237 16.44 5.93 -8.67
N THR A 238 17.73 5.70 -8.39
CA THR A 238 18.30 5.87 -7.05
C THR A 238 18.73 7.29 -6.74
N THR A 239 18.75 8.18 -7.73
CA THR A 239 19.22 9.57 -7.59
C THR A 239 20.55 9.62 -6.83
N ALA A 240 21.58 8.97 -7.41
CA ALA A 240 22.90 8.82 -6.80
C ALA A 240 22.87 8.16 -5.39
N PHE A 241 22.13 7.08 -5.23
CA PHE A 241 22.01 6.25 -4.02
C PHE A 241 21.35 6.94 -2.81
N THR A 242 20.49 7.93 -3.08
CA THR A 242 19.73 8.61 -2.02
C THR A 242 18.36 8.00 -1.74
N GLN A 243 17.87 7.15 -2.64
CA GLN A 243 16.59 6.45 -2.51
C GLN A 243 16.66 5.02 -3.04
N ASP A 244 15.70 4.17 -2.63
CA ASP A 244 15.54 2.83 -3.18
C ASP A 244 15.17 2.92 -4.66
N GLY A 245 15.72 2.02 -5.46
CA GLY A 245 15.35 2.00 -6.88
C GLY A 245 16.15 1.01 -7.69
N TYR A 246 15.78 0.95 -8.96
CA TYR A 246 16.47 0.13 -9.94
C TYR A 246 17.55 0.94 -10.65
N ILE A 247 18.68 0.28 -10.89
CA ILE A 247 19.70 0.73 -11.82
C ILE A 247 19.79 -0.30 -12.93
N VAL A 248 19.52 0.14 -14.15
CA VAL A 248 19.59 -0.71 -15.34
C VAL A 248 20.79 -0.29 -16.18
N LEU A 249 21.76 -1.18 -16.33
CA LEU A 249 22.99 -0.96 -17.07
C LEU A 249 22.98 -1.75 -18.36
N ARG A 250 23.54 -1.22 -19.42
CA ARG A 250 23.82 -2.03 -20.62
C ARG A 250 24.98 -2.97 -20.36
N GLY A 251 24.77 -4.26 -20.50
CA GLY A 251 25.77 -5.27 -20.29
C GLY A 251 26.96 -5.18 -21.25
N PRO A 252 28.19 -5.48 -20.79
CA PRO A 252 29.41 -5.36 -21.60
C PRO A 252 29.65 -6.56 -22.54
N GLY A 253 28.88 -7.63 -22.38
CA GLY A 253 29.03 -8.84 -23.17
C GLY A 253 30.41 -9.48 -23.08
N VAL A 254 30.92 -9.91 -24.22
CA VAL A 254 32.23 -10.58 -24.35
C VAL A 254 33.42 -9.66 -24.05
N SER A 255 33.22 -8.35 -23.99
CA SER A 255 34.27 -7.37 -23.67
C SER A 255 34.70 -7.45 -22.22
N ALA A 256 33.81 -7.82 -21.28
CA ALA A 256 34.19 -8.05 -19.90
C ALA A 256 35.04 -9.32 -19.75
N LYS A 257 36.06 -9.25 -18.96
CA LYS A 257 36.96 -10.39 -18.68
C LYS A 257 37.08 -10.61 -17.19
N LYS A 258 37.24 -11.89 -16.82
CA LYS A 258 37.47 -12.25 -15.42
C LYS A 258 38.84 -11.78 -14.93
N ALA A 259 38.87 -11.24 -13.75
CA ALA A 259 40.10 -10.81 -13.08
C ALA A 259 39.94 -10.99 -11.56
N ARG A 260 41.10 -11.09 -10.89
CA ARG A 260 41.18 -10.98 -9.42
C ARG A 260 41.30 -9.51 -9.07
N ARG A 261 40.47 -9.04 -8.14
CA ARG A 261 40.51 -7.64 -7.70
C ARG A 261 40.29 -7.54 -6.20
N GLY A 262 41.04 -6.58 -5.59
CA GLY A 262 40.98 -6.34 -4.16
C GLY A 262 41.31 -7.59 -3.35
N ASP A 263 40.47 -7.87 -2.34
CA ASP A 263 40.64 -8.98 -1.41
C ASP A 263 39.97 -10.29 -1.87
N VAL A 264 39.41 -10.31 -3.10
CA VAL A 264 38.77 -11.51 -3.65
C VAL A 264 39.77 -12.34 -4.45
N GLY A 265 40.02 -13.57 -3.98
CA GLY A 265 40.98 -14.49 -4.59
C GLY A 265 40.50 -15.13 -5.90
N ASP A 266 39.18 -15.20 -6.12
CA ASP A 266 38.58 -15.79 -7.30
C ASP A 266 38.50 -14.83 -8.49
N PRO A 267 38.73 -15.31 -9.72
CA PRO A 267 38.56 -14.48 -10.91
C PRO A 267 37.09 -14.26 -11.24
N LEU A 268 36.60 -13.02 -11.07
CA LEU A 268 35.21 -12.62 -11.32
C LEU A 268 35.12 -11.59 -12.46
N TYR A 269 33.94 -11.44 -13.04
CA TYR A 269 33.61 -10.29 -13.89
C TYR A 269 33.28 -9.10 -12.99
N TRP A 270 33.99 -7.97 -13.20
CA TRP A 270 33.85 -6.81 -12.33
C TRP A 270 33.10 -5.66 -13.01
N ILE A 271 32.12 -5.13 -12.30
CA ILE A 271 31.48 -3.85 -12.57
C ILE A 271 31.75 -2.95 -11.37
N ARG A 272 32.00 -1.68 -11.60
CA ARG A 272 32.10 -0.70 -10.51
C ARG A 272 31.29 0.53 -10.75
N CYS A 273 30.78 1.12 -9.67
CA CYS A 273 30.28 2.48 -9.61
C CYS A 273 31.32 3.35 -8.94
N ARG A 274 31.85 4.32 -9.66
CA ARG A 274 32.92 5.21 -9.17
C ARG A 274 32.41 6.63 -9.00
N VAL A 275 32.75 7.25 -7.90
CA VAL A 275 32.48 8.66 -7.60
C VAL A 275 33.40 9.55 -8.42
N VAL A 276 32.83 10.43 -9.23
CA VAL A 276 33.57 11.49 -9.95
C VAL A 276 33.55 12.75 -9.12
N ASP A 277 32.40 13.19 -8.70
CA ASP A 277 32.20 14.29 -7.76
C ASP A 277 31.18 13.92 -6.70
N ALA A 278 31.39 14.39 -5.46
CA ALA A 278 30.62 14.05 -4.30
C ALA A 278 30.15 15.31 -3.60
N SER A 279 28.86 15.60 -3.67
CA SER A 279 28.22 16.71 -2.97
C SER A 279 27.11 16.24 -2.03
N TRP A 280 27.08 14.96 -1.65
CA TRP A 280 26.15 14.49 -0.61
C TRP A 280 26.41 15.19 0.72
N GLU A 281 25.37 15.69 1.35
CA GLU A 281 25.46 16.23 2.73
C GLU A 281 25.79 15.12 3.73
N LYS A 282 25.23 13.90 3.52
CA LYS A 282 25.55 12.69 4.27
C LYS A 282 25.91 11.58 3.29
N ALA A 283 26.95 10.80 3.61
CA ALA A 283 27.34 9.65 2.79
C ALA A 283 26.16 8.66 2.64
N PRO A 284 25.88 8.17 1.42
CA PRO A 284 24.82 7.21 1.22
C PRO A 284 25.11 5.91 1.98
N ARG A 285 24.05 5.27 2.48
CA ARG A 285 24.12 3.96 3.12
C ARG A 285 23.16 3.02 2.44
N LEU A 286 23.60 1.80 2.20
CA LEU A 286 22.79 0.75 1.56
C LEU A 286 22.55 -0.39 2.54
N ASP A 287 21.33 -0.95 2.48
CA ASP A 287 20.97 -2.17 3.21
C ASP A 287 21.11 -3.41 2.32
N ALA A 288 20.94 -3.26 1.01
CA ALA A 288 21.08 -4.38 0.07
C ALA A 288 21.42 -3.93 -1.35
N ILE A 289 22.12 -4.81 -2.07
CA ILE A 289 22.32 -4.74 -3.52
C ILE A 289 21.96 -6.09 -4.11
N LEU A 290 20.92 -6.14 -4.91
CA LEU A 290 20.39 -7.36 -5.48
C LEU A 290 20.44 -7.31 -7.00
N SER A 291 20.78 -8.42 -7.64
CA SER A 291 20.70 -8.59 -9.09
C SER A 291 19.51 -9.46 -9.47
N ASN A 292 19.10 -9.42 -10.75
CA ASN A 292 17.99 -10.21 -11.27
C ASN A 292 16.66 -9.88 -10.59
N CYS A 293 16.43 -8.61 -10.29
CA CYS A 293 15.24 -8.12 -9.61
C CYS A 293 14.31 -7.37 -10.55
N VAL A 294 13.01 -7.55 -10.32
CA VAL A 294 11.95 -6.82 -11.00
C VAL A 294 10.81 -6.55 -10.02
N GLN A 295 10.05 -5.50 -10.24
CA GLN A 295 8.85 -5.23 -9.48
C GLN A 295 7.75 -6.23 -9.85
N ALA A 296 7.02 -6.72 -8.85
CA ALA A 296 5.82 -7.52 -9.02
C ALA A 296 4.65 -6.90 -8.26
N ARG A 297 3.43 -7.02 -8.82
CA ARG A 297 2.19 -6.50 -8.25
C ARG A 297 1.15 -7.60 -8.11
N GLN A 298 0.35 -7.52 -7.07
CA GLN A 298 -0.72 -8.47 -6.75
C GLN A 298 -1.92 -8.25 -7.66
N HIS A 299 -1.87 -8.82 -8.85
CA HIS A 299 -3.01 -8.88 -9.76
C HIS A 299 -2.88 -10.06 -10.71
N ILE A 300 -3.95 -10.31 -11.44
CA ILE A 300 -4.01 -11.25 -12.55
C ILE A 300 -4.51 -10.47 -13.76
N SER A 301 -3.75 -10.51 -14.85
CA SER A 301 -4.14 -9.95 -16.13
C SER A 301 -5.03 -10.93 -16.88
N LEU A 302 -6.22 -10.51 -17.23
CA LEU A 302 -7.17 -11.28 -18.02
C LEU A 302 -7.21 -10.72 -19.43
N ARG A 303 -7.25 -11.62 -20.40
CA ARG A 303 -7.26 -11.27 -21.83
C ARG A 303 -8.37 -12.02 -22.55
N ALA A 304 -8.99 -11.32 -23.52
CA ALA A 304 -9.98 -11.88 -24.44
C ALA A 304 -11.14 -12.60 -23.71
N GLU A 305 -11.62 -12.03 -22.59
CA GLU A 305 -12.77 -12.57 -21.89
C GLU A 305 -14.06 -12.27 -22.66
N ASN A 306 -14.83 -13.31 -22.99
CA ASN A 306 -16.15 -13.14 -23.55
C ASN A 306 -17.12 -12.72 -22.43
N VAL A 307 -17.62 -11.49 -22.51
CA VAL A 307 -18.53 -10.91 -21.52
C VAL A 307 -19.99 -11.28 -21.78
N GLY A 308 -20.37 -11.44 -23.06
CA GLY A 308 -21.72 -11.82 -23.42
C GLY A 308 -22.13 -11.38 -24.81
N ARG A 309 -23.45 -11.44 -25.04
CA ARG A 309 -24.08 -11.04 -26.31
C ARG A 309 -25.05 -9.89 -26.06
N SER A 310 -24.95 -8.84 -26.88
CA SER A 310 -25.93 -7.76 -26.87
C SER A 310 -27.33 -8.23 -27.28
N LEU A 311 -28.33 -7.79 -26.55
CA LEU A 311 -29.75 -7.98 -26.86
C LEU A 311 -30.38 -6.76 -27.55
N GLY A 312 -29.59 -5.69 -27.78
CA GLY A 312 -30.08 -4.44 -28.41
C GLY A 312 -31.07 -3.67 -27.55
N VAL A 313 -31.06 -3.89 -26.23
CA VAL A 313 -31.94 -3.19 -25.29
C VAL A 313 -31.23 -2.07 -24.54
N PRO A 314 -31.92 -0.98 -24.18
CA PRO A 314 -31.34 0.10 -23.40
C PRO A 314 -30.86 -0.36 -22.02
N ASN A 315 -29.76 0.25 -21.54
CA ASN A 315 -29.22 0.05 -20.19
C ASN A 315 -28.88 -1.42 -19.86
N GLN A 316 -28.52 -2.23 -20.86
CA GLN A 316 -28.13 -3.61 -20.61
C GLN A 316 -26.85 -3.68 -19.79
N THR A 317 -26.76 -4.70 -18.95
CA THR A 317 -25.66 -4.88 -18.02
C THR A 317 -25.03 -6.25 -18.15
N PHE A 318 -23.70 -6.28 -18.00
CA PHE A 318 -22.88 -7.49 -18.00
C PHE A 318 -21.96 -7.47 -16.78
N THR A 319 -21.39 -8.62 -16.44
CA THR A 319 -20.46 -8.72 -15.30
C THR A 319 -19.22 -9.47 -15.71
N LEU A 320 -18.06 -8.94 -15.38
CA LEU A 320 -16.76 -9.57 -15.59
C LEU A 320 -16.58 -10.78 -14.65
N ALA A 321 -15.86 -11.79 -15.10
CA ALA A 321 -15.67 -13.04 -14.36
C ALA A 321 -14.79 -12.87 -13.10
N ARG A 322 -13.87 -11.90 -13.11
CA ARG A 322 -12.96 -11.65 -11.99
C ARG A 322 -13.12 -10.22 -11.47
N THR A 323 -13.24 -10.13 -10.15
CA THR A 323 -13.39 -8.87 -9.41
C THR A 323 -12.55 -8.88 -8.14
N PRO A 324 -12.18 -7.73 -7.58
CA PRO A 324 -12.38 -6.37 -8.11
C PRO A 324 -11.55 -6.09 -9.36
N VAL A 325 -12.00 -5.17 -10.19
CA VAL A 325 -11.24 -4.68 -11.34
C VAL A 325 -10.35 -3.54 -10.87
N LEU A 326 -9.07 -3.62 -11.14
CA LEU A 326 -8.14 -2.59 -10.73
C LEU A 326 -8.17 -1.41 -11.71
N PRO A 327 -8.22 -0.17 -11.21
CA PRO A 327 -7.99 1.00 -12.04
C PRO A 327 -6.55 0.96 -12.57
N ARG A 328 -6.28 1.58 -13.71
CA ARG A 328 -4.90 1.81 -14.14
C ARG A 328 -4.29 2.88 -13.27
N ASP A 329 -3.11 2.60 -12.71
CA ASP A 329 -2.43 3.50 -11.76
C ASP A 329 -1.98 4.83 -12.39
N GLU A 330 -1.70 4.81 -13.70
CA GLU A 330 -1.43 5.99 -14.51
C GLU A 330 -2.32 5.93 -15.74
N PRO A 331 -2.95 7.04 -16.15
CA PRO A 331 -3.54 7.12 -17.45
C PRO A 331 -2.39 6.95 -18.47
N GLU A 332 -2.19 5.74 -18.97
CA GLU A 332 -1.33 5.53 -20.12
C GLU A 332 -1.94 6.36 -21.26
N LEU A 333 -1.31 7.49 -21.53
CA LEU A 333 -1.66 8.34 -22.64
C LEU A 333 -1.19 7.64 -23.91
N HIS A 334 -2.11 7.06 -24.64
CA HIS A 334 -1.82 6.51 -25.94
C HIS A 334 -2.04 7.60 -26.98
N VAL A 335 -0.99 7.95 -27.71
CA VAL A 335 -1.13 8.83 -28.87
C VAL A 335 -1.60 7.95 -30.03
N THR A 336 -2.83 8.16 -30.47
CA THR A 336 -3.39 7.46 -31.64
C THR A 336 -2.61 7.82 -32.92
N ALA A 337 -2.76 7.04 -33.97
CA ALA A 337 -2.16 7.33 -35.25
C ALA A 337 -2.61 8.70 -35.84
N THR A 338 -3.69 9.27 -35.33
CA THR A 338 -4.23 10.61 -35.65
C THR A 338 -3.66 11.73 -34.79
N GLY A 339 -2.82 11.39 -33.79
CA GLY A 339 -2.22 12.37 -32.86
C GLY A 339 -3.08 12.71 -31.66
N ASP A 340 -4.25 12.08 -31.51
CA ASP A 340 -5.13 12.28 -30.35
C ASP A 340 -4.59 11.56 -29.12
N VAL A 341 -4.61 12.23 -27.96
CA VAL A 341 -4.23 11.65 -26.69
C VAL A 341 -5.45 10.98 -26.08
N VAL A 342 -5.47 9.64 -26.03
CA VAL A 342 -6.55 8.85 -25.44
C VAL A 342 -6.08 8.20 -24.15
N THR A 343 -6.87 8.34 -23.10
CA THR A 343 -6.65 7.62 -21.83
C THR A 343 -7.04 6.16 -22.03
N ILE A 344 -6.15 5.22 -21.71
CA ILE A 344 -6.47 3.79 -21.78
C ILE A 344 -7.41 3.46 -20.60
N PRO A 345 -8.61 2.90 -20.88
CA PRO A 345 -9.58 2.57 -19.83
C PRO A 345 -9.10 1.42 -18.95
N SER A 346 -9.67 1.28 -17.75
CA SER A 346 -9.37 0.17 -16.82
C SER A 346 -9.70 -1.19 -17.43
N VAL A 347 -10.76 -1.24 -18.23
CA VAL A 347 -11.16 -2.39 -19.04
C VAL A 347 -11.16 -1.96 -20.51
N ARG A 348 -10.38 -2.62 -21.34
CA ARG A 348 -10.49 -2.42 -22.78
C ARG A 348 -11.65 -3.27 -23.31
N LEU A 349 -12.82 -2.64 -23.39
CA LEU A 349 -14.05 -3.28 -23.86
C LEU A 349 -14.21 -3.08 -25.36
N GLU A 350 -14.53 -4.15 -26.06
CA GLU A 350 -14.73 -4.17 -27.50
C GLU A 350 -16.05 -4.89 -27.83
N VAL A 351 -16.78 -4.37 -28.82
CA VAL A 351 -18.03 -4.97 -29.30
C VAL A 351 -17.91 -5.23 -30.79
N ASP A 352 -18.23 -6.47 -31.21
CA ASP A 352 -18.34 -6.81 -32.63
C ASP A 352 -19.73 -6.43 -33.13
N GLU A 353 -19.76 -5.46 -34.05
CA GLU A 353 -20.97 -4.90 -34.66
C GLU A 353 -21.23 -5.48 -36.07
N GLY A 354 -20.45 -6.50 -36.48
CA GLY A 354 -20.54 -7.16 -37.78
C GLY A 354 -19.38 -6.81 -38.73
N GLU A 355 -18.61 -5.78 -38.47
CA GLU A 355 -17.43 -5.36 -39.17
C GLU A 355 -16.12 -5.61 -38.38
N GLY A 356 -16.21 -6.40 -37.31
CA GLY A 356 -15.15 -6.67 -36.34
C GLY A 356 -15.30 -5.88 -35.05
N PHE A 357 -14.43 -6.19 -34.09
CA PHE A 357 -14.46 -5.59 -32.75
C PHE A 357 -14.12 -4.09 -32.82
N GLN A 358 -15.03 -3.27 -32.29
CA GLN A 358 -14.89 -1.83 -32.14
C GLN A 358 -14.65 -1.47 -30.68
N PRO A 359 -13.68 -0.59 -30.36
CA PRO A 359 -13.39 -0.19 -28.99
C PRO A 359 -14.49 0.70 -28.42
N TRP A 360 -14.81 0.48 -27.14
CA TRP A 360 -15.74 1.28 -26.36
C TRP A 360 -14.98 2.00 -25.26
N GLN A 361 -15.41 3.22 -24.93
CA GLN A 361 -14.76 4.08 -23.95
C GLN A 361 -15.45 3.99 -22.60
N GLU A 362 -14.66 3.81 -21.53
CA GLU A 362 -15.13 3.91 -20.15
C GLU A 362 -15.38 5.38 -19.78
N VAL A 363 -16.56 5.65 -19.21
CA VAL A 363 -16.95 6.96 -18.69
C VAL A 363 -17.49 6.80 -17.26
N GLU A 364 -17.38 7.84 -16.45
CA GLU A 364 -17.91 7.84 -15.08
C GLU A 364 -19.44 7.76 -15.09
N ASP A 365 -20.07 8.53 -15.97
CA ASP A 365 -21.51 8.53 -16.21
C ASP A 365 -21.84 8.86 -17.68
N PHE A 366 -23.11 8.74 -18.03
CA PHE A 366 -23.59 9.04 -19.38
C PHE A 366 -24.05 10.48 -19.56
N HIS A 367 -23.84 11.38 -18.59
CA HIS A 367 -24.41 12.73 -18.63
C HIS A 367 -23.95 13.51 -19.88
N ALA A 368 -22.66 13.45 -20.18
CA ALA A 368 -22.06 14.10 -21.36
C ALA A 368 -22.15 13.28 -22.65
N SER A 369 -22.64 12.02 -22.60
CA SER A 369 -22.68 11.13 -23.75
C SER A 369 -23.81 11.50 -24.71
N GLY A 370 -23.51 11.48 -26.00
CA GLY A 370 -24.48 11.54 -27.09
C GLY A 370 -25.02 10.16 -27.48
N PRO A 371 -26.03 10.09 -28.36
CA PRO A 371 -26.67 8.83 -28.76
C PRO A 371 -25.76 7.88 -29.56
N GLU A 372 -24.75 8.42 -30.25
CA GLU A 372 -23.81 7.67 -31.12
C GLU A 372 -22.50 7.33 -30.40
N ASP A 373 -22.33 7.76 -29.15
CA ASP A 373 -21.07 7.57 -28.42
C ASP A 373 -20.97 6.14 -27.88
N ARG A 374 -19.89 5.44 -28.26
CA ARG A 374 -19.56 4.10 -27.77
C ARG A 374 -19.02 4.17 -26.35
N HIS A 375 -19.88 4.50 -25.38
CA HIS A 375 -19.54 4.66 -23.98
C HIS A 375 -20.15 3.55 -23.12
N PHE A 376 -19.41 3.18 -22.06
CA PHE A 376 -19.92 2.29 -21.00
C PHE A 376 -19.47 2.81 -19.64
N THR A 377 -20.21 2.43 -18.59
CA THR A 377 -19.79 2.66 -17.20
C THR A 377 -19.39 1.34 -16.56
N LEU A 378 -18.38 1.39 -15.68
CA LEU A 378 -17.85 0.24 -14.95
C LEU A 378 -17.98 0.45 -13.44
N ASN A 379 -18.52 -0.55 -12.76
CA ASN A 379 -18.37 -0.63 -11.31
C ASN A 379 -17.18 -1.55 -10.97
N HIS A 380 -16.08 -0.98 -10.56
CA HIS A 380 -14.82 -1.69 -10.32
C HIS A 380 -14.91 -2.78 -9.25
N ALA A 381 -15.71 -2.57 -8.20
CA ALA A 381 -15.87 -3.55 -7.12
C ALA A 381 -16.60 -4.81 -7.56
N THR A 382 -17.62 -4.65 -8.41
CA THR A 382 -18.51 -5.75 -8.83
C THR A 382 -18.23 -6.24 -10.24
N GLY A 383 -17.37 -5.55 -11.00
CA GLY A 383 -17.11 -5.85 -12.41
C GLY A 383 -18.31 -5.61 -13.32
N ARG A 384 -19.31 -4.85 -12.85
CA ARG A 384 -20.54 -4.63 -13.61
C ARG A 384 -20.36 -3.54 -14.65
N ILE A 385 -20.51 -3.91 -15.90
CA ILE A 385 -20.52 -3.04 -17.07
C ILE A 385 -21.96 -2.65 -17.37
N THR A 386 -22.22 -1.36 -17.64
CA THR A 386 -23.53 -0.86 -18.05
C THR A 386 -23.37 -0.06 -19.32
N PHE A 387 -24.20 -0.31 -20.31
CA PHE A 387 -24.24 0.40 -21.59
C PHE A 387 -25.29 1.50 -21.61
N GLY A 388 -25.22 2.37 -22.60
CA GLY A 388 -26.10 3.51 -22.75
C GLY A 388 -27.58 3.16 -23.01
N SER A 389 -28.40 4.20 -23.00
CA SER A 389 -29.86 4.09 -23.22
C SER A 389 -30.26 4.26 -24.69
N GLY A 390 -29.33 4.66 -25.58
CA GLY A 390 -29.61 5.08 -26.95
C GLY A 390 -29.92 6.57 -27.10
N GLU A 391 -30.36 7.24 -26.02
CA GLU A 391 -30.41 8.71 -25.94
C GLU A 391 -29.11 9.26 -25.34
N LYS A 392 -28.57 8.54 -24.38
CA LYS A 392 -27.32 8.80 -23.67
C LYS A 392 -26.43 7.55 -23.72
N GLY A 393 -25.44 7.61 -24.62
CA GLY A 393 -24.58 6.49 -24.98
C GLY A 393 -25.27 5.48 -25.91
N LEU A 394 -24.51 4.96 -26.85
CA LEU A 394 -24.95 4.00 -27.87
C LEU A 394 -25.40 2.68 -27.20
N ILE A 395 -26.42 2.03 -27.79
CA ILE A 395 -26.79 0.65 -27.47
C ILE A 395 -25.95 -0.29 -28.32
N PRO A 396 -25.21 -1.28 -27.74
CA PRO A 396 -24.45 -2.23 -28.52
C PRO A 396 -25.31 -2.98 -29.53
N ALA A 397 -24.84 -3.09 -30.77
CA ALA A 397 -25.57 -3.76 -31.83
C ALA A 397 -25.83 -5.24 -31.52
N VAL A 398 -26.98 -5.74 -31.98
CA VAL A 398 -27.27 -7.18 -31.92
C VAL A 398 -26.54 -7.87 -33.05
N TYR A 399 -25.51 -8.62 -32.70
CA TYR A 399 -24.73 -9.39 -33.66
C TYR A 399 -24.45 -10.80 -33.11
N ALA A 400 -24.53 -11.79 -33.98
CA ALA A 400 -24.21 -13.18 -33.62
C ALA A 400 -23.00 -13.64 -34.46
N PRO A 401 -21.78 -13.58 -33.92
CA PRO A 401 -20.61 -14.07 -34.61
C PRO A 401 -20.79 -15.54 -35.03
N ALA A 402 -20.23 -15.93 -36.18
CA ALA A 402 -20.30 -17.31 -36.68
C ALA A 402 -19.66 -18.33 -35.73
N THR A 403 -18.83 -17.89 -34.82
CA THR A 403 -18.19 -18.70 -33.77
C THR A 403 -19.16 -19.12 -32.66
N GLY A 404 -20.38 -18.58 -32.60
CA GLY A 404 -21.35 -18.85 -31.54
C GLY A 404 -21.04 -18.19 -30.20
N VAL A 405 -19.94 -17.45 -30.09
CA VAL A 405 -19.51 -16.71 -28.90
C VAL A 405 -20.27 -15.36 -28.86
N GLY A 406 -20.37 -14.74 -27.68
CA GLY A 406 -20.96 -13.40 -27.57
C GLY A 406 -20.15 -12.35 -28.34
N ASN A 407 -20.82 -11.25 -28.69
CA ASN A 407 -20.20 -10.16 -29.45
C ASN A 407 -19.61 -9.04 -28.55
N ILE A 408 -19.63 -9.20 -27.24
CA ILE A 408 -19.03 -8.28 -26.26
C ILE A 408 -17.82 -8.97 -25.62
N GLN A 409 -16.66 -8.35 -25.75
CA GLN A 409 -15.39 -8.89 -25.24
C GLN A 409 -14.65 -7.85 -24.40
N ALA A 410 -14.16 -8.26 -23.23
CA ALA A 410 -13.11 -7.53 -22.53
C ALA A 410 -11.74 -7.98 -23.08
N ALA A 411 -11.13 -7.14 -23.92
CA ALA A 411 -9.86 -7.47 -24.57
C ALA A 411 -8.72 -7.61 -23.56
N ASP A 412 -8.67 -6.72 -22.58
CA ASP A 412 -7.79 -6.86 -21.42
C ASP A 412 -8.32 -6.08 -20.20
N TYR A 413 -8.04 -6.59 -19.02
CA TYR A 413 -8.20 -5.91 -17.74
C TYR A 413 -7.38 -6.63 -16.65
N LYS A 414 -7.19 -5.95 -15.49
CA LYS A 414 -6.49 -6.50 -14.33
C LYS A 414 -7.45 -6.67 -13.17
N SER A 415 -7.38 -7.81 -12.50
CA SER A 415 -8.17 -8.08 -11.30
C SER A 415 -7.26 -8.48 -10.15
N GLY A 416 -7.51 -7.98 -8.94
CA GLY A 416 -6.71 -8.28 -7.75
C GLY A 416 -6.83 -7.20 -6.69
N GLY A 417 -5.77 -7.03 -5.91
CA GLY A 417 -5.76 -6.09 -4.80
C GLY A 417 -6.26 -6.70 -3.49
N GLY A 418 -6.29 -5.88 -2.47
CA GLY A 418 -6.67 -6.27 -1.12
C GLY A 418 -5.48 -6.58 -0.20
N ARG A 419 -5.75 -6.55 1.12
CA ARG A 419 -4.74 -6.76 2.17
C ARG A 419 -4.04 -8.11 2.12
N ARG A 420 -4.65 -9.13 1.51
CA ARG A 420 -4.04 -10.46 1.32
C ARG A 420 -2.72 -10.42 0.55
N GLY A 421 -2.50 -9.37 -0.23
CA GLY A 421 -1.24 -9.13 -0.93
C GLY A 421 -0.10 -8.65 -0.04
N ASN A 422 -0.38 -8.17 1.16
CA ASN A 422 0.64 -7.71 2.11
C ASN A 422 1.28 -8.93 2.78
N LEU A 423 2.38 -9.39 2.22
CA LEU A 423 3.04 -10.63 2.60
C LEU A 423 4.44 -10.35 3.17
N PRO A 424 4.89 -11.15 4.15
CA PRO A 424 6.28 -11.09 4.62
C PRO A 424 7.30 -11.37 3.51
N GLY A 425 8.54 -10.94 3.72
CA GLY A 425 9.67 -11.31 2.87
C GLY A 425 9.85 -12.84 2.82
N GLY A 426 10.32 -13.37 1.68
CA GLY A 426 10.60 -14.78 1.49
C GLY A 426 9.38 -15.70 1.26
N THR A 427 8.17 -15.15 1.14
CA THR A 427 6.95 -15.97 1.01
C THR A 427 6.51 -16.25 -0.42
N ILE A 428 6.90 -15.40 -1.38
CA ILE A 428 6.58 -15.60 -2.82
C ILE A 428 7.64 -16.51 -3.43
N THR A 429 7.36 -17.80 -3.46
CA THR A 429 8.34 -18.81 -3.87
C THR A 429 7.89 -19.70 -5.02
N THR A 430 6.64 -19.60 -5.45
CA THR A 430 6.07 -20.46 -6.48
C THR A 430 6.01 -19.74 -7.82
N ILE A 431 6.55 -20.37 -8.88
CA ILE A 431 6.43 -19.91 -10.26
C ILE A 431 5.24 -20.64 -10.88
N GLN A 432 4.19 -19.91 -11.27
CA GLN A 432 3.00 -20.52 -11.88
C GLN A 432 3.14 -20.71 -13.38
N SER A 433 3.94 -19.87 -14.03
CA SER A 433 4.27 -20.00 -15.45
C SER A 433 5.45 -20.96 -15.63
N HIS A 434 5.42 -21.79 -16.68
CA HIS A 434 6.59 -22.62 -17.00
C HIS A 434 7.73 -21.72 -17.51
N LEU A 435 8.80 -21.58 -16.69
CA LEU A 435 9.99 -20.78 -17.02
C LEU A 435 11.22 -21.68 -17.14
N PRO A 436 11.54 -22.15 -18.35
CA PRO A 436 12.73 -23.00 -18.53
C PRO A 436 14.00 -22.19 -18.21
N GLY A 437 14.86 -22.78 -17.38
CA GLY A 437 16.14 -22.19 -16.99
C GLY A 437 16.10 -21.30 -15.74
N VAL A 438 14.93 -21.08 -15.14
CA VAL A 438 14.79 -20.40 -13.83
C VAL A 438 14.69 -21.46 -12.73
N GLN A 439 15.48 -21.32 -11.69
CA GLN A 439 15.52 -22.25 -10.55
C GLN A 439 14.53 -21.88 -9.45
N ALA A 440 14.49 -20.60 -9.10
CA ALA A 440 13.71 -20.11 -7.98
C ALA A 440 13.33 -18.64 -8.17
N VAL A 441 12.29 -18.25 -7.45
CA VAL A 441 11.87 -16.85 -7.25
C VAL A 441 11.70 -16.61 -5.75
N THR A 442 12.00 -15.41 -5.29
CA THR A 442 11.71 -14.99 -3.92
C THR A 442 11.43 -13.48 -3.90
N ASN A 443 10.67 -13.02 -2.90
CA ASN A 443 10.56 -11.60 -2.56
C ASN A 443 11.48 -11.32 -1.37
N PRO A 444 12.65 -10.72 -1.56
CA PRO A 444 13.58 -10.43 -0.46
C PRO A 444 12.99 -9.51 0.60
N PHE A 445 12.04 -8.67 0.20
CA PHE A 445 11.38 -7.68 1.07
C PHE A 445 9.88 -7.94 1.16
N PRO A 446 9.21 -7.47 2.23
CA PRO A 446 7.76 -7.59 2.35
C PRO A 446 7.02 -6.95 1.17
N ALA A 447 5.94 -7.59 0.74
CA ALA A 447 4.97 -6.98 -0.16
C ALA A 447 4.05 -6.03 0.64
N THR A 448 3.85 -4.81 0.16
CA THR A 448 3.10 -3.76 0.86
C THR A 448 2.22 -2.96 -0.08
N GLY A 449 1.29 -2.17 0.48
CA GLY A 449 0.42 -1.27 -0.29
C GLY A 449 -0.89 -1.91 -0.75
N GLY A 450 -1.12 -3.18 -0.42
CA GLY A 450 -2.40 -3.83 -0.65
C GLY A 450 -3.47 -3.34 0.33
N ALA A 451 -4.60 -2.85 -0.17
CA ALA A 451 -5.72 -2.40 0.64
C ALA A 451 -7.04 -2.93 0.09
N ASN A 452 -7.95 -3.29 0.99
CA ASN A 452 -9.30 -3.67 0.62
C ASN A 452 -10.11 -2.45 0.18
N GLU A 453 -11.18 -2.67 -0.57
CA GLU A 453 -12.15 -1.63 -0.86
C GLU A 453 -12.68 -1.00 0.44
N GLU A 454 -12.85 0.32 0.44
CA GLU A 454 -13.35 1.08 1.58
C GLU A 454 -14.74 0.60 2.01
N SER A 455 -14.95 0.40 3.31
CA SER A 455 -16.27 0.06 3.83
C SER A 455 -17.24 1.24 3.71
N VAL A 456 -18.54 0.97 3.62
CA VAL A 456 -19.58 2.02 3.55
C VAL A 456 -19.50 2.96 4.77
N ASN A 457 -19.20 2.43 5.94
CA ASN A 457 -19.08 3.23 7.16
C ASN A 457 -17.84 4.15 7.13
N ALA A 458 -16.71 3.68 6.59
CA ALA A 458 -15.53 4.50 6.39
C ALA A 458 -15.79 5.62 5.37
N ALA A 459 -16.46 5.30 4.25
CA ALA A 459 -16.86 6.28 3.25
C ALA A 459 -17.79 7.35 3.83
N LYS A 460 -18.78 6.96 4.68
CA LYS A 460 -19.63 7.93 5.40
C LYS A 460 -18.83 8.84 6.33
N ALA A 461 -17.85 8.31 7.04
CA ALA A 461 -17.01 9.11 7.93
C ALA A 461 -16.13 10.10 7.16
N ARG A 462 -15.57 9.68 6.03
CA ARG A 462 -14.73 10.50 5.14
C ARG A 462 -15.53 11.57 4.39
N ALA A 463 -16.75 11.24 3.97
CA ALA A 463 -17.59 12.09 3.12
C ALA A 463 -17.80 13.51 3.68
N ALA A 464 -17.98 13.65 4.99
CA ALA A 464 -18.17 14.95 5.62
C ALA A 464 -16.95 15.86 5.43
N SER A 465 -15.75 15.33 5.59
CA SER A 465 -14.49 16.07 5.41
C SER A 465 -14.22 16.34 3.93
N GLU A 466 -14.56 15.40 3.05
CA GLU A 466 -14.39 15.57 1.61
C GLU A 466 -15.32 16.64 1.03
N ILE A 467 -16.58 16.69 1.45
CA ILE A 467 -17.50 17.77 1.10
C ILE A 467 -16.96 19.12 1.59
N ALA A 468 -16.41 19.16 2.81
CA ALA A 468 -15.82 20.39 3.36
C ALA A 468 -14.58 20.85 2.57
N ALA A 469 -13.72 19.92 2.15
CA ALA A 469 -12.52 20.20 1.35
C ALA A 469 -12.86 20.67 -0.08
N ASN A 470 -14.03 20.30 -0.61
CA ASN A 470 -14.49 20.66 -1.95
C ASN A 470 -13.43 20.42 -3.05
N GLY A 471 -12.73 19.28 -2.96
CA GLY A 471 -11.69 18.89 -3.90
C GLY A 471 -10.42 19.74 -3.90
N ARG A 472 -10.16 20.51 -2.82
CA ARG A 472 -8.98 21.36 -2.69
C ARG A 472 -8.30 21.13 -1.34
N ALA A 473 -6.97 21.06 -1.36
CA ALA A 473 -6.15 20.95 -0.16
C ALA A 473 -5.72 22.36 0.29
N VAL A 474 -6.37 22.91 1.32
CA VAL A 474 -6.11 24.23 1.90
C VAL A 474 -5.71 24.10 3.36
N THR A 475 -6.46 23.32 4.14
CA THR A 475 -6.19 23.07 5.57
C THR A 475 -5.47 21.74 5.75
N ALA A 476 -4.84 21.54 6.91
CA ALA A 476 -4.20 20.26 7.25
C ALA A 476 -5.17 19.06 7.10
N ILE A 477 -6.42 19.24 7.55
CA ILE A 477 -7.46 18.21 7.45
C ILE A 477 -7.81 17.88 6.00
N ASP A 478 -7.77 18.86 5.08
CA ASP A 478 -8.01 18.62 3.65
C ASP A 478 -6.89 17.76 3.07
N PHE A 479 -5.61 18.06 3.38
CA PHE A 479 -4.47 17.25 2.97
C PHE A 479 -4.56 15.82 3.50
N GLU A 480 -4.94 15.63 4.77
CA GLU A 480 -5.15 14.31 5.36
C GLU A 480 -6.26 13.55 4.63
N THR A 481 -7.42 14.19 4.43
CA THR A 481 -8.59 13.59 3.78
C THR A 481 -8.30 13.17 2.34
N LEU A 482 -7.66 14.06 1.57
CA LEU A 482 -7.32 13.81 0.18
C LEU A 482 -6.17 12.81 0.02
N ALA A 483 -5.22 12.76 0.97
CA ALA A 483 -4.20 11.71 0.99
C ALA A 483 -4.80 10.30 1.15
N LEU A 484 -5.86 10.15 1.96
CA LEU A 484 -6.55 8.86 2.12
C LEU A 484 -7.16 8.36 0.80
N GLN A 485 -7.60 9.25 -0.09
CA GLN A 485 -8.13 8.87 -1.42
C GLN A 485 -7.07 8.21 -2.31
N ALA A 486 -5.80 8.51 -2.09
CA ALA A 486 -4.70 7.88 -2.82
C ALA A 486 -4.39 6.44 -2.33
N GLY A 487 -5.16 5.91 -1.34
CA GLY A 487 -5.10 4.52 -0.92
C GLY A 487 -4.16 4.25 0.26
N VAL A 488 -3.82 5.25 1.06
CA VAL A 488 -3.14 5.08 2.35
C VAL A 488 -4.14 4.92 3.48
N ARG A 489 -3.74 4.25 4.55
CA ARG A 489 -4.63 3.95 5.68
C ARG A 489 -4.76 5.12 6.65
N ARG A 490 -3.67 5.85 6.88
CA ARG A 490 -3.65 7.05 7.72
C ARG A 490 -2.75 8.09 7.07
N ALA A 491 -3.10 9.35 7.29
CA ALA A 491 -2.29 10.50 6.92
C ALA A 491 -2.31 11.53 8.05
N HIS A 492 -1.24 12.29 8.19
CA HIS A 492 -1.15 13.41 9.10
C HIS A 492 -0.43 14.57 8.43
N ALA A 493 -1.07 15.74 8.38
CA ALA A 493 -0.53 16.91 7.72
C ALA A 493 -0.05 17.94 8.74
N MET A 494 1.20 18.28 8.67
CA MET A 494 1.85 19.30 9.49
C MET A 494 2.05 20.56 8.66
N ALA A 495 1.29 21.59 8.99
CA ALA A 495 1.44 22.90 8.38
C ALA A 495 2.73 23.57 8.85
N LEU A 496 3.34 24.38 7.98
CA LEU A 496 4.58 25.12 8.21
C LEU A 496 5.80 24.21 8.50
N ALA A 497 5.65 22.90 8.34
CA ALA A 497 6.70 21.92 8.60
C ALA A 497 7.45 21.57 7.30
N HIS A 498 8.75 21.49 7.39
CA HIS A 498 9.62 21.06 6.31
C HIS A 498 10.49 19.89 6.80
N PRO A 499 10.56 18.76 6.06
CA PRO A 499 11.24 17.55 6.54
C PRO A 499 12.73 17.73 6.83
N ARG A 500 13.42 18.63 6.09
CA ARG A 500 14.85 18.90 6.27
C ARG A 500 15.17 19.86 7.40
N TYR A 501 14.17 20.58 7.92
CA TYR A 501 14.36 21.59 8.94
C TYR A 501 13.38 21.35 10.10
N PRO A 502 13.55 20.23 10.84
CA PRO A 502 12.65 19.90 11.93
C PRO A 502 12.67 20.98 13.01
N GLY A 503 11.48 21.34 13.50
CA GLY A 503 11.33 22.39 14.53
C GLY A 503 11.41 23.83 14.02
N ILE A 504 11.61 24.04 12.71
CA ILE A 504 11.60 25.38 12.10
C ILE A 504 10.31 25.53 11.29
N GLU A 505 9.53 26.57 11.59
CA GLU A 505 8.32 26.90 10.82
C GLU A 505 8.69 27.59 9.51
N ILE A 506 8.35 26.96 8.38
CA ILE A 506 8.60 27.49 7.04
C ILE A 506 7.27 27.84 6.39
N PRO A 507 6.96 29.14 6.19
CA PRO A 507 5.73 29.56 5.56
C PRO A 507 5.56 28.98 4.15
N GLY A 508 4.36 28.44 3.88
CA GLY A 508 4.04 27.83 2.59
C GLY A 508 4.44 26.37 2.46
N SER A 509 5.14 25.78 3.41
CA SER A 509 5.50 24.37 3.42
C SER A 509 4.47 23.53 4.18
N VAL A 510 4.10 22.37 3.65
CA VAL A 510 3.24 21.37 4.27
C VAL A 510 3.86 20.00 4.13
N THR A 511 4.07 19.33 5.26
CA THR A 511 4.54 17.95 5.29
C THR A 511 3.37 17.01 5.59
N VAL A 512 3.12 16.06 4.70
CA VAL A 512 2.10 15.02 4.87
C VAL A 512 2.78 13.68 5.13
N ILE A 513 2.60 13.16 6.35
CA ILE A 513 3.09 11.86 6.78
C ILE A 513 2.03 10.82 6.42
N VAL A 514 2.40 9.75 5.73
CA VAL A 514 1.45 8.74 5.27
C VAL A 514 1.82 7.34 5.76
N VAL A 515 0.82 6.61 6.26
CA VAL A 515 0.95 5.24 6.74
C VAL A 515 0.14 4.32 5.83
N PRO A 516 0.77 3.34 5.16
CA PRO A 516 0.05 2.40 4.30
C PRO A 516 -0.78 1.42 5.15
N ASP A 517 -1.74 0.74 4.53
CA ASP A 517 -2.41 -0.38 5.18
C ASP A 517 -1.47 -1.60 5.25
N GLY A 518 -1.53 -2.35 6.36
CA GLY A 518 -0.69 -3.53 6.56
C GLY A 518 -0.77 -4.04 7.98
N ASP A 519 -0.36 -5.31 8.17
CA ASP A 519 -0.33 -5.98 9.48
C ASP A 519 1.05 -5.93 10.14
N ALA A 520 2.03 -5.30 9.50
CA ALA A 520 3.35 -5.09 10.09
C ALA A 520 3.24 -4.19 11.34
N PRO A 521 4.04 -4.42 12.39
CA PRO A 521 4.01 -3.58 13.60
C PRO A 521 4.37 -2.11 13.30
N ASN A 522 5.12 -1.85 12.24
CA ASN A 522 5.54 -0.53 11.78
C ASN A 522 5.38 -0.39 10.26
N PRO A 523 4.15 -0.25 9.72
CA PRO A 523 3.92 -0.21 8.27
C PRO A 523 4.62 0.98 7.63
N ILE A 524 5.45 0.72 6.61
CA ILE A 524 6.23 1.76 5.93
C ILE A 524 5.79 1.83 4.47
N PRO A 525 5.44 3.03 3.95
CA PRO A 525 5.03 3.19 2.57
C PRO A 525 6.19 2.93 1.60
N SER A 526 5.90 2.30 0.48
CA SER A 526 6.86 2.16 -0.62
C SER A 526 7.07 3.52 -1.32
N ALA A 527 8.17 3.65 -2.05
CA ALA A 527 8.42 4.85 -2.87
C ALA A 527 7.28 5.11 -3.87
N HIS A 528 6.70 4.04 -4.44
CA HIS A 528 5.54 4.15 -5.30
C HIS A 528 4.30 4.71 -4.58
N THR A 529 4.03 4.26 -3.35
CA THR A 529 2.92 4.79 -2.53
C THR A 529 3.11 6.29 -2.25
N LEU A 530 4.33 6.68 -1.88
CA LEU A 530 4.65 8.10 -1.65
C LEU A 530 4.46 8.94 -2.91
N ALA A 531 4.96 8.47 -4.07
CA ALA A 531 4.80 9.14 -5.36
C ALA A 531 3.32 9.26 -5.76
N LYS A 532 2.53 8.20 -5.58
CA LYS A 532 1.10 8.20 -5.86
C LYS A 532 0.34 9.25 -5.03
N VAL A 533 0.59 9.30 -3.72
CA VAL A 533 -0.02 10.30 -2.83
C VAL A 533 0.41 11.71 -3.21
N ALA A 534 1.70 11.92 -3.47
CA ALA A 534 2.24 13.21 -3.86
C ALA A 534 1.61 13.71 -5.17
N THR A 535 1.53 12.87 -6.21
CA THR A 535 0.90 13.20 -7.49
C THR A 535 -0.59 13.52 -7.33
N HIS A 536 -1.29 12.79 -6.44
CA HIS A 536 -2.69 13.05 -6.16
C HIS A 536 -2.89 14.42 -5.47
N LEU A 537 -2.13 14.70 -4.43
CA LEU A 537 -2.20 15.97 -3.69
C LEU A 537 -1.72 17.18 -4.50
N ASP A 538 -0.76 16.98 -5.41
CA ASP A 538 -0.25 18.06 -6.26
C ASP A 538 -1.32 18.65 -7.18
N LYS A 539 -2.29 17.84 -7.61
CA LYS A 539 -3.40 18.29 -8.45
C LYS A 539 -4.39 19.21 -7.72
N VAL A 540 -4.43 19.12 -6.40
CA VAL A 540 -5.47 19.74 -5.55
C VAL A 540 -4.92 20.77 -4.56
N ARG A 541 -3.60 20.87 -4.36
CA ARG A 541 -2.97 21.86 -3.49
C ARG A 541 -3.04 23.27 -4.07
N LEU A 542 -2.83 24.26 -3.24
CA LEU A 542 -2.64 25.64 -3.69
C LEU A 542 -1.29 25.78 -4.42
N VAL A 543 -1.24 26.62 -5.46
CA VAL A 543 -0.04 26.84 -6.28
C VAL A 543 1.17 27.29 -5.46
N SER A 544 0.93 28.06 -4.38
CA SER A 544 1.98 28.59 -3.49
C SER A 544 2.41 27.62 -2.38
N THR A 545 1.79 26.44 -2.25
CA THR A 545 2.13 25.48 -1.21
C THR A 545 3.24 24.55 -1.68
N GLU A 546 4.33 24.48 -0.93
CA GLU A 546 5.36 23.46 -1.08
C GLU A 546 4.92 22.21 -0.32
N LEU A 547 4.75 21.11 -1.04
CA LEU A 547 4.23 19.86 -0.48
C LEU A 547 5.33 18.80 -0.37
N HIS A 548 5.44 18.21 0.81
CA HIS A 548 6.33 17.10 1.10
C HIS A 548 5.51 15.90 1.58
N VAL A 549 5.62 14.76 0.90
CA VAL A 549 4.98 13.51 1.32
C VAL A 549 6.03 12.55 1.81
N VAL A 550 5.95 12.17 3.08
CA VAL A 550 7.00 11.43 3.78
C VAL A 550 6.48 10.16 4.47
N ALA A 551 7.39 9.22 4.70
CA ALA A 551 7.12 8.07 5.55
C ALA A 551 7.08 8.49 7.03
N PRO A 552 6.36 7.73 7.90
CA PRO A 552 6.38 8.00 9.34
C PRO A 552 7.72 7.64 9.95
N THR A 553 8.11 8.40 10.98
CA THR A 553 9.17 8.03 11.90
C THR A 553 8.57 7.21 13.04
N TYR A 554 9.15 6.08 13.35
CA TYR A 554 8.68 5.16 14.37
C TYR A 554 9.62 5.12 15.57
N ASN A 555 9.07 5.24 16.76
CA ASN A 555 9.75 4.99 18.02
C ASN A 555 9.45 3.55 18.49
N GLU A 556 10.49 2.78 18.70
CA GLU A 556 10.42 1.42 19.20
C GLU A 556 10.14 1.43 20.69
N VAL A 557 9.11 0.72 21.12
CA VAL A 557 8.71 0.63 22.54
C VAL A 557 8.80 -0.81 23.01
N SER A 558 9.62 -1.05 24.02
CA SER A 558 9.67 -2.33 24.74
C SER A 558 9.35 -2.16 26.22
N ILE A 559 8.74 -3.17 26.81
CA ILE A 559 8.28 -3.17 28.19
C ILE A 559 8.99 -4.30 28.94
N GLU A 560 9.58 -3.96 30.07
CA GLU A 560 10.20 -4.91 30.97
C GLU A 560 9.41 -4.94 32.28
N ALA A 561 8.94 -6.11 32.67
CA ALA A 561 8.16 -6.26 33.91
C ALA A 561 8.31 -7.65 34.52
N ASP A 562 8.44 -7.68 35.84
CA ASP A 562 8.36 -8.88 36.68
C ASP A 562 6.94 -9.00 37.27
N ILE A 563 6.23 -10.06 36.89
CA ILE A 563 4.78 -10.18 37.07
C ILE A 563 4.45 -11.40 37.92
N VAL A 564 3.62 -11.22 38.93
CA VAL A 564 3.08 -12.33 39.76
C VAL A 564 1.72 -12.73 39.24
N VAL A 565 1.60 -14.00 38.85
CA VAL A 565 0.36 -14.60 38.33
C VAL A 565 -0.29 -15.54 39.34
N GLY A 566 -1.59 -15.80 39.17
CA GLY A 566 -2.34 -16.71 40.03
C GLY A 566 -1.77 -18.14 40.04
N ARG A 567 -1.91 -18.86 41.15
CA ARG A 567 -1.34 -20.22 41.34
C ARG A 567 -1.79 -21.24 40.29
N THR A 568 -2.99 -21.08 39.76
CA THR A 568 -3.58 -21.97 38.76
C THR A 568 -3.40 -21.49 37.31
N ALA A 569 -2.84 -20.31 37.14
CA ALA A 569 -2.60 -19.74 35.81
C ALA A 569 -1.43 -20.46 35.10
N ASN A 570 -1.52 -20.59 33.78
CA ASN A 570 -0.39 -21.00 32.98
C ASN A 570 0.43 -19.76 32.60
N PRO A 571 1.68 -19.60 33.13
CA PRO A 571 2.48 -18.40 32.89
C PRO A 571 2.72 -18.10 31.40
N GLU A 572 2.92 -19.12 30.57
CA GLU A 572 3.15 -18.92 29.13
C GLU A 572 1.93 -18.35 28.43
N MET A 573 0.73 -18.85 28.71
CA MET A 573 -0.51 -18.31 28.14
C MET A 573 -0.78 -16.86 28.59
N VAL A 574 -0.47 -16.54 29.85
CA VAL A 574 -0.61 -15.16 30.35
C VAL A 574 0.39 -14.24 29.69
N ARG A 575 1.62 -14.72 29.44
CA ARG A 575 2.65 -13.96 28.75
C ARG A 575 2.22 -13.66 27.30
N GLU A 576 1.79 -14.68 26.57
CA GLU A 576 1.30 -14.54 25.20
C GLU A 576 0.10 -13.58 25.10
N ASP A 577 -0.87 -13.67 26.04
CA ASP A 577 -2.02 -12.76 26.08
C ASP A 577 -1.58 -11.30 26.35
N LEU A 578 -0.68 -11.11 27.31
CA LEU A 578 -0.15 -9.79 27.64
C LEU A 578 0.65 -9.20 26.49
N GLU A 579 1.56 -9.97 25.87
CA GLU A 579 2.32 -9.54 24.70
C GLU A 579 1.38 -9.15 23.54
N ALA A 580 0.37 -9.96 23.27
CA ALA A 580 -0.61 -9.66 22.22
C ALA A 580 -1.38 -8.36 22.50
N ARG A 581 -1.76 -8.11 23.77
CA ARG A 581 -2.45 -6.88 24.18
C ARG A 581 -1.56 -5.65 24.11
N LEU A 582 -0.29 -5.76 24.52
CA LEU A 582 0.69 -4.68 24.42
C LEU A 582 0.98 -4.34 22.96
N ASN A 583 1.20 -5.34 22.12
CA ASN A 583 1.40 -5.18 20.69
C ASN A 583 0.19 -4.54 20.01
N ALA A 584 -1.02 -4.97 20.38
CA ALA A 584 -2.25 -4.38 19.84
C ALA A 584 -2.44 -2.92 20.29
N PHE A 585 -2.13 -2.60 21.56
CA PHE A 585 -2.26 -1.26 22.09
C PHE A 585 -1.28 -0.25 21.46
N LEU A 586 -0.02 -0.67 21.25
CA LEU A 586 1.02 0.16 20.66
C LEU A 586 0.99 0.19 19.12
N HIS A 587 0.03 -0.50 18.49
CA HIS A 587 0.01 -0.61 17.04
C HIS A 587 -0.40 0.71 16.36
N PRO A 588 0.36 1.19 15.35
CA PRO A 588 0.13 2.50 14.73
C PRO A 588 -1.19 2.62 13.97
N LEU A 589 -1.79 1.51 13.49
CA LEU A 589 -3.04 1.52 12.72
C LEU A 589 -4.28 1.14 13.53
N THR A 590 -4.14 0.33 14.56
CA THR A 590 -5.26 -0.26 15.30
C THR A 590 -5.16 -0.08 16.81
N GLY A 591 -4.06 0.48 17.31
CA GLY A 591 -3.80 0.68 18.74
C GLY A 591 -4.39 1.98 19.28
N GLY A 592 -3.84 2.42 20.40
CA GLY A 592 -4.31 3.58 21.17
C GLY A 592 -5.58 3.29 21.96
N GLN A 593 -6.01 4.26 22.76
CA GLN A 593 -7.17 4.11 23.65
C GLN A 593 -8.50 3.88 22.91
N ASN A 594 -8.60 4.38 21.67
CA ASN A 594 -9.83 4.31 20.87
C ASN A 594 -9.81 3.20 19.82
N GLY A 595 -8.71 2.43 19.69
CA GLY A 595 -8.56 1.39 18.66
C GLY A 595 -8.49 1.91 17.23
N LEU A 596 -8.23 3.21 17.05
CA LEU A 596 -8.12 3.87 15.75
C LEU A 596 -6.68 4.10 15.30
N GLY A 597 -5.73 3.48 15.99
CA GLY A 597 -4.30 3.63 15.81
C GLY A 597 -3.69 4.63 16.80
N TRP A 598 -2.41 4.43 17.12
CA TRP A 598 -1.68 5.35 17.99
C TRP A 598 -1.71 6.78 17.43
N PRO A 599 -2.03 7.82 18.21
CA PRO A 599 -2.07 9.18 17.70
C PRO A 599 -0.66 9.64 17.26
N PHE A 600 -0.59 10.43 16.18
CA PHE A 600 0.66 11.06 15.76
C PHE A 600 1.14 12.04 16.83
N GLY A 601 2.39 11.90 17.29
CA GLY A 601 2.93 12.68 18.39
C GLY A 601 2.25 12.41 19.75
N GLY A 602 1.56 11.29 19.87
CA GLY A 602 0.89 10.92 21.12
C GLY A 602 1.88 10.42 22.17
N ASP A 603 1.90 11.04 23.35
CA ASP A 603 2.75 10.66 24.47
C ASP A 603 2.43 9.25 24.99
N ILE A 604 3.46 8.55 25.48
CA ILE A 604 3.28 7.25 26.13
C ILE A 604 3.02 7.51 27.62
N TYR A 605 1.78 7.29 28.04
CA TYR A 605 1.40 7.43 29.45
C TYR A 605 1.76 6.16 30.21
N TYR A 606 2.60 6.31 31.22
CA TYR A 606 2.99 5.21 32.12
C TYR A 606 1.77 4.52 32.72
N SER A 607 0.77 5.29 33.13
CA SER A 607 -0.47 4.79 33.73
C SER A 607 -1.28 3.89 32.78
N ASP A 608 -1.27 4.16 31.48
CA ASP A 608 -2.02 3.36 30.52
C ASP A 608 -1.37 1.99 30.30
N ILE A 609 -0.05 1.95 30.18
CA ILE A 609 0.70 0.69 30.09
C ILE A 609 0.54 -0.11 31.40
N TYR A 610 0.68 0.54 32.55
CA TYR A 610 0.50 -0.10 33.87
C TYR A 610 -0.90 -0.71 34.00
N ARG A 611 -1.93 0.06 33.67
CA ARG A 611 -3.33 -0.40 33.68
C ARG A 611 -3.52 -1.62 32.78
N LEU A 612 -3.01 -1.59 31.56
CA LEU A 612 -3.12 -2.69 30.61
C LEU A 612 -2.48 -3.98 31.14
N VAL A 613 -1.32 -3.87 31.81
CA VAL A 613 -0.66 -5.01 32.44
C VAL A 613 -1.53 -5.58 33.57
N ILE A 614 -2.01 -4.73 34.50
CA ILE A 614 -2.78 -5.19 35.66
C ILE A 614 -4.18 -5.70 35.31
N GLU A 615 -4.81 -5.15 34.26
CA GLU A 615 -6.12 -5.62 33.79
C GLU A 615 -6.04 -6.92 32.98
N THR A 616 -4.83 -7.43 32.68
CA THR A 616 -4.68 -8.71 31.97
C THR A 616 -5.08 -9.85 32.94
N ARG A 617 -5.86 -10.77 32.40
CA ARG A 617 -6.41 -11.88 33.19
C ARG A 617 -5.32 -12.70 33.87
N ASP A 618 -5.58 -13.13 35.07
CA ASP A 618 -4.71 -13.96 35.92
C ASP A 618 -3.41 -13.26 36.40
N ILE A 619 -3.20 -11.98 36.09
CA ILE A 619 -2.15 -11.16 36.70
C ILE A 619 -2.65 -10.61 38.02
N LEU A 620 -1.88 -10.80 39.09
CA LEU A 620 -2.21 -10.34 40.44
C LEU A 620 -1.55 -8.99 40.77
N ARG A 621 -0.27 -8.86 40.46
CA ARG A 621 0.54 -7.66 40.74
C ARG A 621 1.87 -7.73 40.04
N LEU A 622 2.57 -6.62 39.93
CA LEU A 622 4.00 -6.58 39.62
C LEU A 622 4.82 -7.06 40.83
N ALA A 623 5.88 -7.84 40.61
CA ALA A 623 6.69 -8.42 41.66
C ALA A 623 7.34 -7.34 42.56
N ASP A 624 7.98 -6.35 41.93
CA ASP A 624 8.64 -5.23 42.60
C ASP A 624 7.83 -3.92 42.54
N GLY A 625 6.58 -4.00 42.06
CA GLY A 625 5.72 -2.82 41.84
C GLY A 625 6.22 -1.89 40.74
N GLN A 626 7.21 -2.30 39.95
CA GLN A 626 7.85 -1.49 38.95
C GLN A 626 7.62 -2.07 37.55
N LEU A 627 7.41 -1.17 36.61
CA LEU A 627 7.35 -1.43 35.17
C LEU A 627 8.35 -0.52 34.51
N ALA A 628 9.25 -1.08 33.72
CA ALA A 628 10.22 -0.31 32.93
C ALA A 628 9.76 -0.21 31.47
N ILE A 629 9.81 0.98 30.93
CA ILE A 629 9.51 1.26 29.53
C ILE A 629 10.81 1.71 28.86
N ARG A 630 11.16 1.09 27.74
CA ARG A 630 12.27 1.54 26.90
C ARG A 630 11.71 2.11 25.59
N VAL A 631 12.29 3.20 25.19
CA VAL A 631 12.00 3.82 23.89
C VAL A 631 13.32 3.90 23.12
N ASN A 632 13.37 3.30 21.91
CA ASN A 632 14.55 3.21 21.08
C ASN A 632 15.78 2.62 21.86
N GLY A 633 15.52 1.65 22.75
CA GLY A 633 16.53 1.02 23.59
C GLY A 633 16.91 1.79 24.85
N GLU A 634 16.52 3.05 24.99
CA GLU A 634 16.80 3.86 26.18
C GLU A 634 15.73 3.67 27.25
N LEU A 635 16.18 3.51 28.51
CA LEU A 635 15.28 3.36 29.65
C LEU A 635 14.62 4.71 30.00
N ALA A 636 13.30 4.74 29.93
CA ALA A 636 12.54 5.92 30.33
C ALA A 636 12.55 6.12 31.85
N PRO A 637 12.42 7.36 32.34
CA PRO A 637 12.31 7.63 33.78
C PRO A 637 11.10 6.94 34.39
N PHE A 638 11.30 6.32 35.56
CA PHE A 638 10.24 5.60 36.29
C PHE A 638 9.04 6.49 36.58
N CYS A 639 7.84 5.96 36.33
CA CYS A 639 6.55 6.58 36.61
C CYS A 639 6.38 8.00 36.00
N ARG A 640 6.95 8.20 34.80
CA ARG A 640 6.78 9.44 34.04
C ARG A 640 6.23 9.14 32.64
N ASP A 641 5.47 10.10 32.16
CA ASP A 641 5.01 10.08 30.77
C ASP A 641 6.18 10.41 29.82
N ILE A 642 6.19 9.76 28.68
CA ILE A 642 7.28 9.86 27.69
C ILE A 642 6.75 10.67 26.52
N PRO A 643 7.27 11.88 26.29
CA PRO A 643 6.86 12.70 25.16
C PRO A 643 7.35 12.12 23.85
N ILE A 644 6.48 12.10 22.84
CA ILE A 644 6.78 11.72 21.46
C ILE A 644 6.70 12.98 20.60
N CYS A 645 7.68 13.16 19.69
CA CYS A 645 7.70 14.33 18.83
C CYS A 645 6.47 14.39 17.91
N PRO A 646 5.97 15.61 17.59
CA PRO A 646 4.86 15.75 16.66
C PRO A 646 5.13 15.05 15.33
N GLY A 647 4.16 14.26 14.85
CA GLY A 647 4.28 13.50 13.60
C GLY A 647 4.96 12.15 13.72
N GLU A 648 5.56 11.80 14.84
CA GLU A 648 6.12 10.48 15.08
C GLU A 648 5.06 9.49 15.59
N LEU A 649 5.32 8.22 15.38
CA LEU A 649 4.48 7.11 15.83
C LEU A 649 5.28 6.16 16.71
N VAL A 650 4.60 5.30 17.45
CA VAL A 650 5.22 4.23 18.22
C VAL A 650 4.84 2.86 17.64
N PHE A 651 5.66 1.87 17.93
CA PHE A 651 5.33 0.46 17.71
C PHE A 651 5.97 -0.42 18.78
N ALA A 652 5.34 -1.55 19.04
CA ALA A 652 5.85 -2.53 20.00
C ALA A 652 6.98 -3.37 19.40
N ARG A 653 7.99 -3.66 20.20
CA ARG A 653 9.05 -4.62 19.89
C ARG A 653 9.49 -5.34 21.17
N ASP A 654 9.80 -6.62 21.02
CA ASP A 654 10.39 -7.54 21.99
C ASP A 654 10.25 -7.15 23.48
N HIS A 655 9.10 -7.47 24.09
CA HIS A 655 8.87 -7.24 25.51
C HIS A 655 9.64 -8.26 26.36
N THR A 656 10.18 -7.85 27.50
CA THR A 656 10.83 -8.73 28.47
C THR A 656 9.92 -8.93 29.68
N LEU A 657 9.10 -9.97 29.65
CA LEU A 657 8.09 -10.26 30.67
C LEU A 657 8.48 -11.54 31.45
N THR A 658 8.81 -11.38 32.71
CA THR A 658 9.13 -12.50 33.64
C THR A 658 7.92 -12.79 34.54
N LEU A 659 7.37 -13.99 34.44
CA LEU A 659 6.18 -14.36 35.19
C LEU A 659 6.50 -15.34 36.30
N PHE A 660 6.03 -15.02 37.54
CA PHE A 660 6.23 -15.82 38.74
C PHE A 660 4.87 -16.29 39.26
N PRO A 661 4.66 -17.60 39.54
CA PRO A 661 3.48 -18.07 40.21
C PRO A 661 3.42 -17.55 41.66
N GLU A 662 2.22 -17.19 42.16
CA GLU A 662 2.02 -16.74 43.51
C GLU A 662 2.54 -17.79 44.53
N GLY A 663 3.44 -17.39 45.46
CA GLY A 663 4.03 -18.24 46.49
C GLY A 663 5.43 -18.77 46.19
N ARG A 664 6.12 -18.30 45.17
CA ARG A 664 7.56 -18.50 44.90
C ARG A 664 8.34 -17.17 44.89
N GLY A 665 8.04 -16.28 45.81
CA GLY A 665 8.78 -15.04 46.01
C GLY A 665 9.15 -14.86 47.46
#